data_09bd146547245642e080ff1c28d51539
#
_entry.id   09bd146547245642e080ff1c28d51539
#
_cell.length_a   1.000
_cell.length_b   1.000
_cell.length_c   1.000
_cell.angle_alpha   90.00
_cell.angle_beta   90.00
_cell.angle_gamma   90.00
#
_symmetry.space_group_name_H-M   'P 1'
#
loop_
_entity.id
_entity.type
_entity.pdbx_description
1 polymer ?
#
loop_
_entity_poly.entity_id
_entity_poly.type
_entity_poly.pdbx_seq_one_letter_code
_entity_poly.pdbx_strand_id
1 'polypeptide(L)'
;MQMKISKTLESVLARAAFDTAKAGITHSLKDRLAVELLREEGSLAFQLLSSRLKDWEVYQIRLRIEHEIAAAQPAEELDPETFFRAFREELCEKSGAVRSISTIHALRLIAADTQTITARVLEMYGVTAEIIAADLQKFAVADDFRSGIQVQMLDFSADSRPEPKDEPHLLDKFGVNLTRMAREGRIDPVVGREEEIERVVQILSRRKKNNPILIGEAGVGKSAIVEGLALRIAAGKVPYTIAGKTLFSLDVSSLVAGTKFRGEFEERMQQLLDELRKAKDTIIFIDEIHTIVGAGSTQGSLDTANILKPALARGELQTIGATTLDEYREIIESDSALERRFQKVVVEPTTAEQTLAILRNIAPHYEQHHKVRYTDGALRACVALTERYITDRFFPDKAIDVLDEAGSRVHLRSACEPDELRRMETAVGDVQRERREAVGAMAYDKAASARMREIALRSKIDETRSEWRRSLETNPAEITEEDIREVITVMTGIPAERVTDGETGRLRTLCDHLSGRVVGQQDAVEKISRTIRRSRAGLKDEHRPIGVFLFVGPTGVGKTLLAKEVSKWLFDERMGLIRIDMSEYSEKHNVARLIGSPPGYVGYGEGGQLTEAVRRRPYSVVLFDEIEKAHPEVFNTLLQLFDEGHLTDGSGRKVDFRNTIIIMT
;
A
#
# COMPACT_ATOMS: atom_id res chain seq x y z
N MET A 1 17.00 -35.87 28.49
CA MET A 1 16.31 -34.84 27.68
C MET A 1 17.38 -34.21 26.80
N GLN A 2 17.37 -34.41 25.49
CA GLN A 2 18.40 -33.81 24.62
C GLN A 2 18.19 -32.28 24.60
N MET A 3 19.16 -31.55 25.10
CA MET A 3 19.18 -30.07 24.98
C MET A 3 19.25 -29.71 23.49
N LYS A 4 18.35 -28.81 23.04
CA LYS A 4 18.36 -28.30 21.67
C LYS A 4 19.12 -26.99 21.62
N ILE A 5 20.06 -26.86 20.70
CA ILE A 5 20.71 -25.60 20.36
C ILE A 5 19.83 -24.88 19.34
N SER A 6 19.69 -23.54 19.48
CA SER A 6 18.91 -22.75 18.53
C SER A 6 19.54 -22.78 17.14
N LYS A 7 18.73 -22.78 16.08
CA LYS A 7 19.19 -22.81 14.68
C LYS A 7 20.13 -21.63 14.37
N THR A 8 19.85 -20.45 14.93
CA THR A 8 20.67 -19.26 14.77
C THR A 8 22.06 -19.48 15.37
N LEU A 9 22.15 -20.04 16.58
CA LEU A 9 23.43 -20.32 17.21
C LEU A 9 24.21 -21.42 16.46
N GLU A 10 23.56 -22.46 15.98
CA GLU A 10 24.19 -23.49 15.13
C GLU A 10 24.76 -22.89 13.84
N SER A 11 24.02 -21.99 13.20
CA SER A 11 24.47 -21.29 11.98
C SER A 11 25.68 -20.39 12.26
N VAL A 12 25.68 -19.66 13.37
CA VAL A 12 26.80 -18.79 13.77
C VAL A 12 28.05 -19.60 14.12
N LEU A 13 27.90 -20.70 14.88
CA LEU A 13 29.00 -21.60 15.20
C LEU A 13 29.61 -22.23 13.94
N ALA A 14 28.78 -22.68 13.00
CA ALA A 14 29.25 -23.28 11.75
C ALA A 14 29.99 -22.25 10.86
N ARG A 15 29.49 -21.01 10.79
CA ARG A 15 30.17 -19.91 10.06
C ARG A 15 31.49 -19.54 10.71
N ALA A 16 31.50 -19.34 12.02
CA ALA A 16 32.72 -19.03 12.75
C ALA A 16 33.79 -20.11 12.57
N ALA A 17 33.43 -21.39 12.61
CA ALA A 17 34.32 -22.51 12.37
C ALA A 17 34.86 -22.51 10.93
N PHE A 18 34.00 -22.33 9.95
CA PHE A 18 34.36 -22.30 8.53
C PHE A 18 35.29 -21.13 8.19
N ASP A 19 34.97 -19.91 8.64
CA ASP A 19 35.73 -18.70 8.33
C ASP A 19 37.10 -18.71 9.01
N THR A 20 37.19 -19.20 10.26
CA THR A 20 38.45 -19.35 10.96
C THR A 20 39.34 -20.43 10.35
N ALA A 21 38.79 -21.57 9.98
CA ALA A 21 39.53 -22.64 9.30
C ALA A 21 40.04 -22.22 7.93
N LYS A 22 39.19 -21.54 7.13
CA LYS A 22 39.55 -21.02 5.81
C LYS A 22 40.65 -19.95 5.87
N ALA A 23 40.64 -19.14 6.90
CA ALA A 23 41.65 -18.08 7.10
C ALA A 23 42.95 -18.60 7.77
N GLY A 24 43.03 -19.87 8.17
CA GLY A 24 44.18 -20.46 8.89
C GLY A 24 44.43 -19.84 10.26
N ILE A 25 43.35 -19.38 10.94
CA ILE A 25 43.44 -18.62 12.16
C ILE A 25 43.15 -19.56 13.34
N THR A 26 44.11 -19.63 14.29
CA THR A 26 44.07 -20.57 15.42
C THR A 26 44.02 -19.90 16.79
N HIS A 27 44.07 -18.54 16.85
CA HIS A 27 44.06 -17.78 18.08
C HIS A 27 42.77 -16.95 18.25
N SER A 28 42.47 -16.60 19.50
CA SER A 28 41.31 -15.77 19.87
C SER A 28 39.97 -16.30 19.33
N LEU A 29 39.77 -17.60 19.33
CA LEU A 29 38.60 -18.26 18.74
C LEU A 29 37.30 -17.88 19.46
N LYS A 30 37.30 -17.66 20.80
CA LYS A 30 36.14 -17.15 21.54
C LYS A 30 35.77 -15.74 21.14
N ASP A 31 36.75 -14.85 20.96
CA ASP A 31 36.53 -13.47 20.58
C ASP A 31 36.02 -13.36 19.13
N ARG A 32 36.50 -14.23 18.22
CA ARG A 32 35.98 -14.34 16.86
C ARG A 32 34.54 -14.81 16.82
N LEU A 33 34.21 -15.78 17.66
CA LEU A 33 32.81 -16.21 17.81
C LEU A 33 31.94 -15.04 18.31
N ALA A 34 32.41 -14.22 19.23
CA ALA A 34 31.70 -13.05 19.69
C ALA A 34 31.46 -12.04 18.56
N VAL A 35 32.46 -11.80 17.71
CA VAL A 35 32.29 -10.95 16.51
C VAL A 35 31.19 -11.47 15.60
N GLU A 36 31.15 -12.79 15.32
CA GLU A 36 30.11 -13.36 14.50
C GLU A 36 28.71 -13.32 15.16
N LEU A 37 28.65 -13.48 16.50
CA LEU A 37 27.40 -13.29 17.25
C LEU A 37 26.87 -11.86 17.14
N LEU A 38 27.77 -10.85 17.16
CA LEU A 38 27.42 -9.44 17.05
C LEU A 38 27.23 -8.97 15.60
N ARG A 39 27.65 -9.75 14.61
CA ARG A 39 27.40 -9.48 13.19
C ARG A 39 25.97 -9.87 12.78
N GLU A 40 25.36 -10.81 13.45
CA GLU A 40 24.00 -11.28 13.18
C GLU A 40 22.99 -10.38 13.93
N GLU A 41 22.50 -9.32 13.27
CA GLU A 41 21.54 -8.35 13.85
C GLU A 41 20.23 -9.00 14.33
N GLY A 42 19.83 -10.12 13.74
CA GLY A 42 18.70 -10.94 14.18
C GLY A 42 18.98 -11.85 15.36
N SER A 43 20.21 -11.88 15.91
CA SER A 43 20.56 -12.74 17.04
C SER A 43 20.04 -12.16 18.36
N LEU A 44 19.64 -13.03 19.28
CA LEU A 44 19.23 -12.60 20.62
C LEU A 44 20.38 -11.93 21.39
N ALA A 45 21.64 -12.28 21.11
CA ALA A 45 22.81 -11.62 21.69
C ALA A 45 22.91 -10.14 21.23
N PHE A 46 22.72 -9.86 19.95
CA PHE A 46 22.67 -8.51 19.43
C PHE A 46 21.49 -7.73 20.02
N GLN A 47 20.30 -8.30 20.02
CA GLN A 47 19.10 -7.67 20.56
C GLN A 47 19.22 -7.34 22.05
N LEU A 48 19.86 -8.21 22.84
CA LEU A 48 20.11 -7.95 24.25
C LEU A 48 21.03 -6.73 24.43
N LEU A 49 22.10 -6.64 23.64
CA LEU A 49 23.01 -5.49 23.71
C LEU A 49 22.34 -4.21 23.23
N SER A 50 21.58 -4.25 22.14
CA SER A 50 20.81 -3.11 21.60
C SER A 50 19.69 -2.63 22.55
N SER A 51 19.20 -3.49 23.43
CA SER A 51 18.23 -3.10 24.46
C SER A 51 18.86 -2.23 25.61
N ARG A 52 20.17 -2.30 25.77
CA ARG A 52 20.92 -1.55 26.81
C ARG A 52 21.78 -0.44 26.27
N LEU A 53 22.29 -0.62 25.07
CA LEU A 53 23.20 0.28 24.37
C LEU A 53 22.52 0.76 23.08
N LYS A 54 22.97 1.87 22.55
CA LYS A 54 22.52 2.30 21.21
C LYS A 54 23.15 1.39 20.15
N ASP A 55 22.45 1.15 19.03
CA ASP A 55 22.92 0.26 17.96
C ASP A 55 24.32 0.62 17.46
N TRP A 56 24.66 1.91 17.38
CA TRP A 56 25.99 2.35 17.01
C TRP A 56 27.07 1.98 18.04
N GLU A 57 26.72 1.86 19.33
CA GLU A 57 27.65 1.43 20.40
C GLU A 57 27.94 -0.07 20.29
N VAL A 58 26.93 -0.88 19.97
CA VAL A 58 27.11 -2.32 19.70
C VAL A 58 28.01 -2.52 18.49
N TYR A 59 27.85 -1.69 17.46
CA TYR A 59 28.74 -1.68 16.30
C TYR A 59 30.18 -1.30 16.67
N GLN A 60 30.37 -0.30 17.53
CA GLN A 60 31.69 0.11 18.03
C GLN A 60 32.36 -1.00 18.87
N ILE A 61 31.60 -1.69 19.72
CA ILE A 61 32.07 -2.86 20.48
C ILE A 61 32.62 -3.91 19.51
N ARG A 62 31.88 -4.26 18.48
CA ARG A 62 32.31 -5.24 17.47
C ARG A 62 33.61 -4.81 16.78
N LEU A 63 33.67 -3.59 16.27
CA LEU A 63 34.86 -3.07 15.59
C LEU A 63 36.09 -3.04 16.51
N ARG A 64 35.90 -2.73 17.78
CA ARG A 64 36.97 -2.70 18.76
C ARG A 64 37.50 -4.09 19.07
N ILE A 65 36.62 -5.08 19.22
CA ILE A 65 37.00 -6.48 19.36
C ILE A 65 37.79 -6.94 18.12
N GLU A 66 37.32 -6.66 16.91
CA GLU A 66 37.99 -6.99 15.65
C GLU A 66 39.40 -6.37 15.58
N HIS A 67 39.52 -5.11 16.00
CA HIS A 67 40.81 -4.39 16.01
C HIS A 67 41.79 -4.96 17.03
N GLU A 68 41.35 -5.27 18.26
CA GLU A 68 42.18 -5.85 19.30
C GLU A 68 42.58 -7.29 18.97
N ILE A 69 41.71 -8.10 18.32
CA ILE A 69 42.07 -9.43 17.79
C ILE A 69 43.22 -9.31 16.77
N ALA A 70 43.13 -8.32 15.87
CA ALA A 70 44.15 -8.12 14.84
C ALA A 70 45.52 -7.68 15.44
N ALA A 71 45.52 -7.05 16.61
CA ALA A 71 46.73 -6.61 17.30
C ALA A 71 47.30 -7.67 18.30
N ALA A 72 46.55 -8.71 18.61
CA ALA A 72 46.95 -9.76 19.55
C ALA A 72 48.00 -10.70 18.95
N GLN A 73 49.00 -11.07 19.75
CA GLN A 73 49.99 -12.10 19.38
C GLN A 73 49.34 -13.50 19.40
N PRO A 74 49.69 -14.38 18.46
CA PRO A 74 49.13 -15.74 18.41
C PRO A 74 49.52 -16.52 19.66
N ALA A 75 48.55 -16.92 20.44
CA ALA A 75 48.72 -17.82 21.57
C ALA A 75 47.98 -19.15 21.26
N GLU A 76 48.70 -20.26 21.32
CA GLU A 76 48.32 -21.64 21.18
C GLU A 76 47.64 -22.07 19.84
N GLU A 77 48.21 -23.06 19.19
CA GLU A 77 47.69 -23.74 18.01
C GLU A 77 46.53 -24.68 18.41
N LEU A 78 45.35 -24.18 18.55
CA LEU A 78 44.13 -24.99 18.68
C LEU A 78 43.44 -25.12 17.33
N ASP A 79 43.16 -26.39 16.91
CA ASP A 79 42.39 -26.65 15.73
C ASP A 79 40.95 -26.08 15.87
N PRO A 80 40.49 -25.20 14.95
CA PRO A 80 39.20 -24.57 15.06
C PRO A 80 38.02 -25.52 15.21
N GLU A 81 38.00 -26.65 14.49
CA GLU A 81 36.89 -27.63 14.57
C GLU A 81 36.82 -28.27 15.95
N THR A 82 37.98 -28.64 16.49
CA THR A 82 38.08 -29.23 17.83
C THR A 82 37.70 -28.23 18.92
N PHE A 83 38.08 -26.94 18.75
CA PHE A 83 37.70 -25.88 19.66
C PHE A 83 36.19 -25.66 19.69
N PHE A 84 35.54 -25.47 18.52
CA PHE A 84 34.10 -25.18 18.48
C PHE A 84 33.26 -26.39 18.94
N ARG A 85 33.75 -27.60 18.80
CA ARG A 85 33.13 -28.78 19.38
C ARG A 85 33.20 -28.76 20.91
N ALA A 86 34.39 -28.53 21.49
CA ALA A 86 34.58 -28.39 22.93
C ALA A 86 33.77 -27.24 23.51
N PHE A 87 33.75 -26.10 22.84
CA PHE A 87 32.95 -24.93 23.24
C PHE A 87 31.45 -25.26 23.28
N ARG A 88 30.94 -26.04 22.29
CA ARG A 88 29.56 -26.52 22.26
C ARG A 88 29.23 -27.40 23.45
N GLU A 89 30.15 -28.30 23.85
CA GLU A 89 30.00 -29.16 25.01
C GLU A 89 30.01 -28.35 26.31
N GLU A 90 30.97 -27.43 26.49
CA GLU A 90 31.03 -26.50 27.63
C GLU A 90 29.75 -25.67 27.74
N LEU A 91 29.22 -25.19 26.61
CA LEU A 91 28.00 -24.40 26.57
C LEU A 91 26.80 -25.21 27.05
N CYS A 92 26.72 -26.50 26.67
CA CYS A 92 25.67 -27.42 27.12
C CYS A 92 25.76 -27.68 28.62
N GLU A 93 26.98 -27.90 29.16
CA GLU A 93 27.19 -28.14 30.58
C GLU A 93 26.85 -26.91 31.46
N LYS A 94 27.30 -25.70 31.05
CA LYS A 94 27.15 -24.47 31.87
C LYS A 94 25.81 -23.79 31.70
N SER A 95 25.00 -24.16 30.71
CA SER A 95 23.67 -23.55 30.51
C SER A 95 22.59 -24.13 31.43
N GLY A 96 22.85 -25.18 32.18
CA GLY A 96 21.91 -25.77 33.16
C GLY A 96 20.70 -26.44 32.49
N ALA A 97 19.58 -26.59 33.24
CA ALA A 97 18.35 -27.25 32.77
C ALA A 97 17.48 -26.36 31.88
N VAL A 98 18.06 -25.76 30.83
CA VAL A 98 17.34 -24.88 29.87
C VAL A 98 16.83 -25.72 28.71
N ARG A 99 15.60 -25.41 28.23
CA ARG A 99 14.98 -26.15 27.09
C ARG A 99 15.68 -25.89 25.75
N SER A 100 16.22 -24.68 25.56
CA SER A 100 16.93 -24.28 24.34
C SER A 100 18.12 -23.38 24.67
N ILE A 101 19.26 -23.61 24.02
CA ILE A 101 20.49 -22.84 24.17
C ILE A 101 20.57 -21.84 23.01
N SER A 102 20.58 -20.54 23.33
CA SER A 102 20.57 -19.44 22.37
C SER A 102 21.90 -18.70 22.27
N THR A 103 21.98 -17.74 21.37
CA THR A 103 23.14 -16.86 21.18
C THR A 103 23.51 -16.04 22.44
N ILE A 104 22.54 -15.73 23.32
CA ILE A 104 22.78 -15.05 24.61
C ILE A 104 23.60 -15.95 25.54
N HIS A 105 23.33 -17.24 25.59
CA HIS A 105 24.10 -18.19 26.42
C HIS A 105 25.54 -18.26 25.96
N ALA A 106 25.80 -18.23 24.64
CA ALA A 106 27.14 -18.18 24.09
C ALA A 106 27.85 -16.87 24.44
N LEU A 107 27.18 -15.71 24.29
CA LEU A 107 27.74 -14.41 24.66
C LEU A 107 28.04 -14.33 26.14
N ARG A 108 27.16 -14.85 27.01
CA ARG A 108 27.40 -14.91 28.47
C ARG A 108 28.61 -15.75 28.80
N LEU A 109 28.78 -16.91 28.14
CA LEU A 109 29.94 -17.78 28.40
C LEU A 109 31.26 -17.11 28.00
N ILE A 110 31.29 -16.37 26.91
CA ILE A 110 32.45 -15.62 26.45
C ILE A 110 32.72 -14.44 27.39
N ALA A 111 31.68 -13.69 27.80
CA ALA A 111 31.82 -12.56 28.72
C ALA A 111 32.22 -12.96 30.15
N ALA A 112 31.96 -14.20 30.56
CA ALA A 112 32.40 -14.73 31.86
C ALA A 112 33.87 -15.12 31.90
N ASP A 113 34.53 -15.26 30.75
CA ASP A 113 35.96 -15.56 30.65
C ASP A 113 36.77 -14.26 30.61
N THR A 114 37.29 -13.85 31.75
CA THR A 114 38.07 -12.61 31.92
C THR A 114 39.34 -12.54 31.07
N GLN A 115 39.76 -13.64 30.48
CA GLN A 115 40.93 -13.69 29.59
C GLN A 115 40.58 -13.25 28.16
N THR A 116 39.31 -13.22 27.81
CA THR A 116 38.87 -12.82 26.47
C THR A 116 38.92 -11.31 26.26
N ILE A 117 39.24 -10.90 25.04
CA ILE A 117 39.17 -9.49 24.61
C ILE A 117 37.72 -8.99 24.72
N THR A 118 36.77 -9.85 24.33
CA THR A 118 35.34 -9.56 24.38
C THR A 118 34.87 -9.19 25.78
N ALA A 119 35.29 -9.93 26.83
CA ALA A 119 34.89 -9.63 28.21
C ALA A 119 35.38 -8.24 28.64
N ARG A 120 36.64 -7.90 28.35
CA ARG A 120 37.24 -6.58 28.68
C ARG A 120 36.55 -5.44 27.94
N VAL A 121 36.25 -5.63 26.64
CA VAL A 121 35.58 -4.61 25.85
C VAL A 121 34.13 -4.42 26.31
N LEU A 122 33.39 -5.47 26.61
CA LEU A 122 32.02 -5.39 27.13
C LEU A 122 31.97 -4.68 28.49
N GLU A 123 32.95 -4.96 29.39
CA GLU A 123 33.05 -4.32 30.69
C GLU A 123 33.27 -2.79 30.58
N MET A 124 34.02 -2.32 29.57
CA MET A 124 34.20 -0.87 29.30
C MET A 124 32.87 -0.17 28.95
N TYR A 125 31.92 -0.90 28.42
CA TYR A 125 30.57 -0.38 28.13
C TYR A 125 29.55 -0.73 29.22
N GLY A 126 30.02 -1.20 30.39
CA GLY A 126 29.18 -1.53 31.55
C GLY A 126 28.36 -2.82 31.39
N VAL A 127 28.73 -3.70 30.47
CA VAL A 127 28.05 -4.98 30.24
C VAL A 127 28.89 -6.12 30.78
N THR A 128 28.51 -6.69 31.94
CA THR A 128 29.19 -7.83 32.58
C THR A 128 28.42 -9.14 32.37
N ALA A 129 29.08 -10.27 32.56
CA ALA A 129 28.48 -11.58 32.50
C ALA A 129 27.28 -11.75 33.46
N GLU A 130 27.31 -11.07 34.63
CA GLU A 130 26.24 -11.08 35.63
C GLU A 130 25.01 -10.33 35.11
N ILE A 131 25.20 -9.21 34.43
CA ILE A 131 24.16 -8.42 33.81
C ILE A 131 23.49 -9.23 32.67
N ILE A 132 24.30 -9.88 31.83
CA ILE A 132 23.82 -10.75 30.78
C ILE A 132 23.00 -11.93 31.38
N ALA A 133 23.45 -12.47 32.52
CA ALA A 133 22.76 -13.55 33.23
C ALA A 133 21.40 -13.11 33.80
N ALA A 134 21.34 -11.89 34.37
CA ALA A 134 20.10 -11.32 34.89
C ALA A 134 19.08 -11.08 33.79
N ASP A 135 19.53 -10.59 32.64
CA ASP A 135 18.66 -10.38 31.49
C ASP A 135 18.26 -11.69 30.79
N LEU A 136 19.12 -12.70 30.83
CA LEU A 136 18.80 -14.02 30.30
C LEU A 136 17.55 -14.63 30.95
N GLN A 137 17.31 -14.37 32.24
CA GLN A 137 16.07 -14.78 32.91
C GLN A 137 14.84 -14.07 32.33
N LYS A 138 14.98 -12.86 31.86
CA LYS A 138 13.88 -12.09 31.23
C LYS A 138 13.63 -12.53 29.79
N PHE A 139 14.66 -12.93 29.06
CA PHE A 139 14.58 -13.40 27.68
C PHE A 139 14.29 -14.90 27.55
N ALA A 140 14.53 -15.71 28.57
CA ALA A 140 14.30 -17.17 28.56
C ALA A 140 12.81 -17.57 28.39
N VAL A 141 11.89 -16.61 28.52
CA VAL A 141 10.46 -16.81 28.27
C VAL A 141 10.11 -16.63 26.78
N ALA A 142 10.99 -16.02 25.98
CA ALA A 142 10.73 -15.65 24.59
C ALA A 142 11.35 -16.60 23.54
N ASP A 143 12.11 -17.62 23.96
CA ASP A 143 12.93 -18.42 23.07
C ASP A 143 12.32 -19.79 22.71
N ASP A 144 11.15 -19.75 22.08
CA ASP A 144 10.74 -20.85 21.19
C ASP A 144 9.96 -20.27 20.00
N PHE A 145 10.54 -20.42 18.81
CA PHE A 145 9.97 -20.12 17.49
C PHE A 145 9.94 -18.65 17.03
N ARG A 146 10.94 -18.22 16.24
CA ARG A 146 10.73 -17.70 14.87
C ARG A 146 11.87 -16.82 14.40
N SER A 147 12.51 -17.22 13.32
CA SER A 147 13.13 -16.33 12.35
C SER A 147 12.08 -15.30 11.87
N GLY A 148 12.27 -13.99 12.14
CA GLY A 148 11.59 -12.94 11.42
C GLY A 148 10.53 -12.10 12.15
N ILE A 149 10.65 -11.85 13.45
CA ILE A 149 9.77 -10.85 14.10
C ILE A 149 10.64 -9.85 14.86
N GLN A 150 10.51 -8.55 14.48
CA GLN A 150 10.99 -7.44 15.28
C GLN A 150 10.32 -7.44 16.65
N VAL A 151 11.11 -7.52 17.70
CA VAL A 151 10.64 -7.35 19.07
C VAL A 151 10.48 -5.85 19.30
N GLN A 152 9.26 -5.37 19.46
CA GLN A 152 8.97 -4.03 19.96
C GLN A 152 9.54 -3.87 21.37
N MET A 153 10.30 -2.79 21.59
CA MET A 153 10.79 -2.39 22.91
C MET A 153 9.61 -2.20 23.86
N LEU A 154 9.64 -2.92 24.98
CA LEU A 154 8.77 -2.67 26.11
C LEU A 154 9.41 -1.58 26.99
N ASP A 155 8.74 -0.45 27.08
CA ASP A 155 9.05 0.66 27.97
C ASP A 155 8.93 0.18 29.43
N PHE A 156 10.04 0.22 30.17
CA PHE A 156 10.07 -0.10 31.61
C PHE A 156 9.98 1.17 32.43
N SER A 157 8.79 1.74 32.57
CA SER A 157 8.47 2.61 33.70
C SER A 157 7.73 1.81 34.77
N ALA A 158 8.30 1.82 35.98
CA ALA A 158 7.77 1.11 37.13
C ALA A 158 6.40 1.68 37.55
N ASP A 159 5.45 0.86 37.63
CA ASP A 159 4.23 0.78 38.43
C ASP A 159 3.02 0.34 37.62
N SER A 160 2.85 -0.96 37.49
CA SER A 160 1.51 -1.53 37.33
C SER A 160 1.52 -3.04 37.66
N ARG A 161 0.54 -3.44 38.43
CA ARG A 161 0.30 -4.82 38.88
C ARG A 161 0.22 -5.77 37.66
N PRO A 162 0.68 -7.03 37.78
CA PRO A 162 0.61 -7.98 36.67
C PRO A 162 -0.84 -8.38 36.41
N GLU A 163 -1.36 -7.96 35.25
CA GLU A 163 -2.54 -8.59 34.65
C GLU A 163 -2.17 -9.98 34.11
N PRO A 164 -3.08 -10.95 34.09
CA PRO A 164 -2.81 -12.31 33.64
C PRO A 164 -2.39 -12.29 32.16
N LYS A 165 -1.25 -12.94 31.86
CA LYS A 165 -0.73 -13.08 30.49
C LYS A 165 -1.67 -13.99 29.69
N ASP A 166 -2.48 -13.40 28.84
CA ASP A 166 -3.21 -14.13 27.81
C ASP A 166 -2.21 -14.71 26.79
N GLU A 167 -2.38 -15.98 26.47
CA GLU A 167 -1.75 -16.59 25.29
C GLU A 167 -2.14 -15.76 24.06
N PRO A 168 -1.24 -15.59 23.05
CA PRO A 168 -1.56 -14.81 21.87
C PRO A 168 -2.80 -15.39 21.20
N HIS A 169 -3.91 -14.65 21.27
CA HIS A 169 -5.18 -15.07 20.69
C HIS A 169 -4.99 -15.41 19.21
N LEU A 170 -5.60 -16.49 18.75
CA LEU A 170 -5.63 -16.84 17.31
C LEU A 170 -6.12 -15.67 16.45
N LEU A 171 -7.01 -14.85 17.04
CA LEU A 171 -7.49 -13.60 16.46
C LEU A 171 -6.35 -12.62 16.08
N ASP A 172 -5.32 -12.49 16.92
CA ASP A 172 -4.19 -11.59 16.64
C ASP A 172 -3.30 -12.11 15.48
N LYS A 173 -3.44 -13.38 15.09
CA LYS A 173 -2.72 -13.98 13.94
C LYS A 173 -3.42 -13.74 12.61
N PHE A 174 -4.75 -13.68 12.61
CA PHE A 174 -5.59 -13.64 11.41
C PHE A 174 -6.42 -12.36 11.30
N GLY A 175 -6.20 -11.39 12.19
CA GLY A 175 -6.93 -10.14 12.20
C GLY A 175 -6.16 -9.02 12.87
N VAL A 176 -6.70 -7.82 12.72
CA VAL A 176 -6.16 -6.59 13.29
C VAL A 176 -7.14 -6.04 14.31
N ASN A 177 -6.67 -5.77 15.53
CA ASN A 177 -7.47 -5.16 16.58
C ASN A 177 -7.60 -3.65 16.34
N LEU A 178 -8.70 -3.22 15.72
CA LEU A 178 -8.96 -1.82 15.39
C LEU A 178 -9.13 -0.96 16.66
N THR A 179 -9.74 -1.49 17.71
CA THR A 179 -9.91 -0.74 18.97
C THR A 179 -8.56 -0.47 19.65
N ARG A 180 -7.61 -1.39 19.57
CA ARG A 180 -6.23 -1.19 20.04
C ARG A 180 -5.51 -0.13 19.21
N MET A 181 -5.58 -0.24 17.88
CA MET A 181 -4.99 0.76 16.97
C MET A 181 -5.57 2.16 17.20
N ALA A 182 -6.88 2.26 17.47
CA ALA A 182 -7.53 3.52 17.79
C ALA A 182 -6.99 4.14 19.09
N ARG A 183 -6.75 3.32 20.13
CA ARG A 183 -6.13 3.78 21.40
C ARG A 183 -4.68 4.21 21.23
N GLU A 184 -3.95 3.56 20.33
CA GLU A 184 -2.56 3.88 19.98
C GLU A 184 -2.44 5.10 19.05
N GLY A 185 -3.56 5.69 18.59
CA GLY A 185 -3.57 6.82 17.66
C GLY A 185 -3.09 6.47 16.25
N ARG A 186 -3.23 5.22 15.84
CA ARG A 186 -2.79 4.68 14.54
C ARG A 186 -3.90 4.62 13.49
N ILE A 187 -5.08 5.14 13.81
CA ILE A 187 -6.22 5.23 12.90
C ILE A 187 -6.46 6.70 12.60
N ASP A 188 -6.62 7.01 11.32
CA ASP A 188 -6.91 8.35 10.87
C ASP A 188 -8.29 8.83 11.35
N PRO A 189 -8.46 10.13 11.63
CA PRO A 189 -9.74 10.67 12.04
C PRO A 189 -10.78 10.55 10.90
N VAL A 190 -11.92 9.96 11.22
CA VAL A 190 -13.02 9.76 10.26
C VAL A 190 -14.00 10.92 10.37
N VAL A 191 -14.31 11.54 9.23
CA VAL A 191 -15.19 12.72 9.12
C VAL A 191 -16.27 12.47 8.06
N GLY A 192 -17.47 12.97 8.30
CA GLY A 192 -18.58 12.93 7.33
C GLY A 192 -19.28 11.58 7.22
N ARG A 193 -19.11 10.70 8.23
CA ARG A 193 -19.78 9.39 8.31
C ARG A 193 -20.51 9.17 9.63
N GLU A 194 -20.89 10.27 10.28
CA GLU A 194 -21.52 10.26 11.60
C GLU A 194 -22.84 9.50 11.61
N GLU A 195 -23.66 9.68 10.56
CA GLU A 195 -24.97 9.04 10.44
C GLU A 195 -24.86 7.52 10.23
N GLU A 196 -23.95 7.10 9.35
CA GLU A 196 -23.72 5.69 9.10
C GLU A 196 -23.15 4.98 10.31
N ILE A 197 -22.18 5.60 11.02
CA ILE A 197 -21.61 5.05 12.25
C ILE A 197 -22.71 4.94 13.31
N GLU A 198 -23.55 5.96 13.50
CA GLU A 198 -24.66 5.90 14.45
C GLU A 198 -25.65 4.80 14.08
N ARG A 199 -25.94 4.63 12.80
CA ARG A 199 -26.79 3.54 12.31
C ARG A 199 -26.20 2.17 12.59
N VAL A 200 -24.91 1.98 12.41
CA VAL A 200 -24.19 0.75 12.75
C VAL A 200 -24.30 0.47 14.26
N VAL A 201 -24.07 1.48 15.10
CA VAL A 201 -24.22 1.40 16.57
C VAL A 201 -25.64 0.99 16.97
N GLN A 202 -26.66 1.59 16.36
CA GLN A 202 -28.05 1.25 16.60
C GLN A 202 -28.35 -0.22 16.25
N ILE A 203 -27.84 -0.70 15.13
CA ILE A 203 -28.04 -2.09 14.67
C ILE A 203 -27.33 -3.06 15.62
N LEU A 204 -26.06 -2.80 15.97
CA LEU A 204 -25.29 -3.62 16.90
C LEU A 204 -25.95 -3.75 18.29
N SER A 205 -26.72 -2.74 18.69
CA SER A 205 -27.45 -2.73 19.98
C SER A 205 -28.78 -3.48 19.95
N ARG A 206 -29.23 -4.01 18.80
CA ARG A 206 -30.49 -4.74 18.68
C ARG A 206 -30.39 -6.15 19.25
N ARG A 207 -31.54 -6.68 19.72
CA ARG A 207 -31.64 -8.08 20.17
C ARG A 207 -31.65 -9.09 19.03
N LYS A 208 -32.19 -8.72 17.86
CA LYS A 208 -32.28 -9.55 16.65
C LYS A 208 -31.84 -8.70 15.44
N LYS A 209 -31.32 -9.32 14.41
CA LYS A 209 -30.74 -8.63 13.25
C LYS A 209 -29.69 -7.58 13.68
N ASN A 210 -28.78 -8.00 14.54
CA ASN A 210 -27.74 -7.16 15.14
C ASN A 210 -26.42 -7.16 14.36
N ASN A 211 -26.40 -7.69 13.16
CA ASN A 211 -25.26 -7.67 12.28
C ASN A 211 -25.50 -6.64 11.17
N PRO A 212 -24.86 -5.48 11.18
CA PRO A 212 -24.90 -4.54 10.06
C PRO A 212 -24.10 -5.06 8.88
N ILE A 213 -24.60 -4.79 7.67
CA ILE A 213 -23.85 -4.98 6.44
C ILE A 213 -23.78 -3.65 5.68
N LEU A 214 -22.55 -3.18 5.46
CA LEU A 214 -22.26 -1.95 4.73
C LEU A 214 -22.27 -2.27 3.24
N ILE A 215 -23.15 -1.61 2.49
CA ILE A 215 -23.33 -1.84 1.07
C ILE A 215 -23.02 -0.55 0.32
N GLY A 216 -22.09 -0.61 -0.61
CA GLY A 216 -21.73 0.55 -1.44
C GLY A 216 -20.60 0.20 -2.40
N GLU A 217 -20.36 1.07 -3.36
CA GLU A 217 -19.30 0.90 -4.35
C GLU A 217 -17.90 0.81 -3.72
N ALA A 218 -16.93 0.32 -4.49
CA ALA A 218 -15.53 0.32 -4.04
C ALA A 218 -15.04 1.77 -3.84
N GLY A 219 -14.26 2.01 -2.78
CA GLY A 219 -13.69 3.33 -2.50
C GLY A 219 -14.64 4.36 -1.85
N VAL A 220 -15.90 4.00 -1.51
CA VAL A 220 -16.81 4.94 -0.82
C VAL A 220 -16.52 5.13 0.68
N GLY A 221 -15.57 4.38 1.24
CA GLY A 221 -15.16 4.50 2.64
C GLY A 221 -15.91 3.58 3.61
N LYS A 222 -16.31 2.37 3.19
CA LYS A 222 -16.95 1.36 4.06
C LYS A 222 -16.07 1.00 5.27
N SER A 223 -14.78 0.76 5.04
CA SER A 223 -13.81 0.43 6.10
C SER A 223 -13.60 1.60 7.05
N ALA A 224 -13.61 2.85 6.55
CA ALA A 224 -13.51 4.06 7.37
C ALA A 224 -14.67 4.20 8.38
N ILE A 225 -15.89 3.76 8.05
CA ILE A 225 -17.02 3.73 8.98
C ILE A 225 -16.71 2.82 10.19
N VAL A 226 -16.08 1.69 9.93
CA VAL A 226 -15.71 0.72 10.97
C VAL A 226 -14.55 1.24 11.82
N GLU A 227 -13.58 1.90 11.21
CA GLU A 227 -12.48 2.60 11.88
C GLU A 227 -13.02 3.75 12.75
N GLY A 228 -13.97 4.53 12.23
CA GLY A 228 -14.67 5.56 13.00
C GLY A 228 -15.44 5.01 14.21
N LEU A 229 -16.04 3.82 14.06
CA LEU A 229 -16.64 3.11 15.19
C LEU A 229 -15.59 2.71 16.23
N ALA A 230 -14.44 2.18 15.80
CA ALA A 230 -13.32 1.84 16.69
C ALA A 230 -12.81 3.06 17.47
N LEU A 231 -12.68 4.22 16.81
CA LEU A 231 -12.32 5.49 17.45
C LEU A 231 -13.36 5.92 18.50
N ARG A 232 -14.66 5.79 18.19
CA ARG A 232 -15.73 6.11 19.16
C ARG A 232 -15.75 5.15 20.35
N ILE A 233 -15.49 3.85 20.15
CA ILE A 233 -15.36 2.86 21.23
C ILE A 233 -14.15 3.20 22.09
N ALA A 234 -12.99 3.48 21.50
CA ALA A 234 -11.77 3.84 22.22
C ALA A 234 -11.94 5.13 23.05
N ALA A 235 -12.68 6.12 22.52
CA ALA A 235 -12.99 7.38 23.19
C ALA A 235 -14.14 7.29 24.21
N GLY A 236 -14.79 6.12 24.37
CA GLY A 236 -15.94 5.95 25.24
C GLY A 236 -17.22 6.69 24.79
N LYS A 237 -17.29 7.14 23.53
CA LYS A 237 -18.42 7.87 22.93
C LYS A 237 -19.45 6.95 22.28
N VAL A 238 -19.77 5.85 22.93
CA VAL A 238 -20.73 4.84 22.47
C VAL A 238 -21.67 4.44 23.61
N PRO A 239 -22.88 3.94 23.32
CA PRO A 239 -23.78 3.41 24.34
C PRO A 239 -23.13 2.29 25.17
N TYR A 240 -23.57 2.13 26.41
CA TYR A 240 -23.04 1.13 27.35
C TYR A 240 -23.08 -0.31 26.82
N THR A 241 -24.00 -0.61 25.90
CA THR A 241 -24.14 -1.93 25.25
C THR A 241 -22.93 -2.30 24.36
N ILE A 242 -22.17 -1.30 23.92
CA ILE A 242 -21.01 -1.46 23.03
C ILE A 242 -19.73 -0.95 23.72
N ALA A 243 -19.87 -0.15 24.79
CA ALA A 243 -18.76 0.33 25.60
C ALA A 243 -18.00 -0.88 26.19
N GLY A 244 -16.73 -1.01 25.91
CA GLY A 244 -15.91 -2.15 26.36
C GLY A 244 -15.81 -3.29 25.37
N LYS A 245 -16.53 -3.24 24.23
CA LYS A 245 -16.32 -4.23 23.17
C LYS A 245 -15.05 -3.94 22.38
N THR A 246 -14.46 -5.02 21.88
CA THR A 246 -13.26 -4.97 21.03
C THR A 246 -13.67 -5.23 19.59
N LEU A 247 -13.20 -4.40 18.66
CA LEU A 247 -13.47 -4.52 17.24
C LEU A 247 -12.22 -5.09 16.52
N PHE A 248 -12.40 -6.23 15.89
CA PHE A 248 -11.37 -6.92 15.11
C PHE A 248 -11.73 -6.90 13.62
N SER A 249 -10.79 -6.50 12.78
CA SER A 249 -10.87 -6.71 11.33
C SER A 249 -10.26 -8.06 10.99
N LEU A 250 -11.05 -8.97 10.44
CA LEU A 250 -10.63 -10.32 10.08
C LEU A 250 -10.09 -10.32 8.65
N ASP A 251 -8.85 -10.77 8.45
CA ASP A 251 -8.27 -11.01 7.14
C ASP A 251 -8.49 -12.46 6.72
N VAL A 252 -9.45 -12.64 5.83
CA VAL A 252 -9.82 -13.97 5.29
C VAL A 252 -8.72 -14.57 4.43
N SER A 253 -7.97 -13.72 3.72
CA SER A 253 -6.88 -14.15 2.85
C SER A 253 -5.76 -14.79 3.66
N SER A 254 -5.47 -14.28 4.84
CA SER A 254 -4.46 -14.82 5.74
C SER A 254 -4.84 -16.18 6.33
N LEU A 255 -6.14 -16.47 6.48
CA LEU A 255 -6.64 -17.78 6.93
C LEU A 255 -6.37 -18.88 5.92
N VAL A 256 -6.47 -18.56 4.62
CA VAL A 256 -6.23 -19.49 3.51
C VAL A 256 -4.72 -19.64 3.25
N ALA A 257 -3.95 -18.59 3.48
CA ALA A 257 -2.52 -18.59 3.21
C ALA A 257 -1.77 -19.67 4.00
N GLY A 258 -0.95 -20.46 3.28
CA GLY A 258 -0.10 -21.52 3.87
C GLY A 258 -0.82 -22.82 4.21
N THR A 259 -2.11 -22.99 3.91
CA THR A 259 -2.79 -24.28 3.99
C THR A 259 -2.53 -25.10 2.72
N LYS A 260 -2.00 -26.32 2.87
CA LYS A 260 -1.78 -27.24 1.75
C LYS A 260 -2.98 -28.14 1.49
N PHE A 261 -3.81 -28.37 2.49
CA PHE A 261 -4.96 -29.25 2.44
C PHE A 261 -6.21 -28.57 2.98
N ARG A 262 -7.36 -28.87 2.40
CA ARG A 262 -8.67 -28.37 2.81
C ARG A 262 -8.95 -28.54 4.32
N GLY A 263 -8.58 -29.67 4.90
CA GLY A 263 -8.80 -29.97 6.31
C GLY A 263 -8.05 -29.05 7.27
N GLU A 264 -6.87 -28.57 6.91
CA GLU A 264 -6.09 -27.64 7.73
C GLU A 264 -6.78 -26.26 7.83
N PHE A 265 -7.40 -25.81 6.73
CA PHE A 265 -8.17 -24.58 6.73
C PHE A 265 -9.45 -24.70 7.55
N GLU A 266 -10.20 -25.82 7.39
CA GLU A 266 -11.41 -26.09 8.14
C GLU A 266 -11.12 -26.14 9.65
N GLU A 267 -10.02 -26.77 10.05
CA GLU A 267 -9.59 -26.83 11.45
C GLU A 267 -9.23 -25.45 12.02
N ARG A 268 -8.46 -24.63 11.27
CA ARG A 268 -8.15 -23.25 11.68
C ARG A 268 -9.39 -22.40 11.86
N MET A 269 -10.32 -22.50 10.92
CA MET A 269 -11.58 -21.77 10.98
C MET A 269 -12.43 -22.20 12.17
N GLN A 270 -12.47 -23.49 12.47
CA GLN A 270 -13.20 -24.02 13.63
C GLN A 270 -12.59 -23.54 14.94
N GLN A 271 -11.26 -23.55 15.07
CA GLN A 271 -10.53 -23.04 16.22
C GLN A 271 -10.80 -21.54 16.41
N LEU A 272 -10.78 -20.75 15.32
CA LEU A 272 -11.12 -19.32 15.35
C LEU A 272 -12.56 -19.09 15.84
N LEU A 273 -13.52 -19.85 15.33
CA LEU A 273 -14.92 -19.76 15.75
C LEU A 273 -15.11 -20.12 17.22
N ASP A 274 -14.41 -21.13 17.72
CA ASP A 274 -14.49 -21.52 19.13
C ASP A 274 -13.89 -20.46 20.06
N GLU A 275 -12.83 -19.79 19.64
CA GLU A 275 -12.27 -18.64 20.35
C GLU A 275 -13.25 -17.45 20.36
N LEU A 276 -13.82 -17.11 19.20
CA LEU A 276 -14.82 -16.05 19.07
C LEU A 276 -16.09 -16.28 19.88
N ARG A 277 -16.54 -17.53 20.00
CA ARG A 277 -17.67 -17.90 20.86
C ARG A 277 -17.38 -17.67 22.35
N LYS A 278 -16.12 -17.82 22.75
CA LYS A 278 -15.68 -17.54 24.14
C LYS A 278 -15.53 -16.03 24.37
N ALA A 279 -15.09 -15.28 23.37
CA ALA A 279 -14.87 -13.83 23.43
C ALA A 279 -16.17 -13.04 23.11
N LYS A 280 -17.16 -13.09 24.03
CA LYS A 280 -18.49 -12.45 23.84
C LYS A 280 -18.46 -10.94 23.64
N ASP A 281 -17.37 -10.28 24.01
CA ASP A 281 -17.19 -8.83 23.90
C ASP A 281 -16.44 -8.42 22.61
N THR A 282 -16.35 -9.35 21.63
CA THR A 282 -15.69 -9.11 20.36
C THR A 282 -16.71 -8.89 19.25
N ILE A 283 -16.51 -7.83 18.47
CA ILE A 283 -17.20 -7.56 17.21
C ILE A 283 -16.20 -7.81 16.08
N ILE A 284 -16.61 -8.57 15.06
CA ILE A 284 -15.77 -8.91 13.92
C ILE A 284 -16.18 -8.03 12.75
N PHE A 285 -15.22 -7.39 12.13
CA PHE A 285 -15.38 -6.77 10.82
C PHE A 285 -14.85 -7.70 9.74
N ILE A 286 -15.64 -7.95 8.71
CA ILE A 286 -15.27 -8.75 7.56
C ILE A 286 -15.48 -7.88 6.33
N ASP A 287 -14.36 -7.46 5.74
CA ASP A 287 -14.40 -6.80 4.43
C ASP A 287 -14.61 -7.84 3.33
N GLU A 288 -15.27 -7.44 2.26
CA GLU A 288 -15.63 -8.34 1.16
C GLU A 288 -16.29 -9.65 1.65
N ILE A 289 -17.29 -9.54 2.53
CA ILE A 289 -17.95 -10.70 3.16
C ILE A 289 -18.50 -11.71 2.14
N HIS A 290 -18.76 -11.28 0.90
CA HIS A 290 -19.17 -12.12 -0.21
C HIS A 290 -18.14 -13.20 -0.54
N THR A 291 -16.84 -12.95 -0.35
CA THR A 291 -15.78 -13.92 -0.60
C THR A 291 -15.86 -15.15 0.28
N ILE A 292 -16.39 -14.97 1.50
CA ILE A 292 -16.57 -16.05 2.48
C ILE A 292 -17.87 -16.83 2.21
N VAL A 293 -18.92 -16.12 1.80
CA VAL A 293 -20.26 -16.68 1.67
C VAL A 293 -20.49 -17.29 0.29
N GLY A 294 -19.87 -16.72 -0.75
CA GLY A 294 -20.05 -17.11 -2.16
C GLY A 294 -19.14 -18.22 -2.68
N ALA A 295 -18.17 -18.68 -1.89
CA ALA A 295 -17.13 -19.60 -2.31
C ALA A 295 -17.61 -21.03 -2.68
N GLY A 296 -18.93 -21.28 -2.78
CA GLY A 296 -19.52 -22.61 -3.04
C GLY A 296 -19.83 -22.96 -4.50
N SER A 297 -19.67 -22.05 -5.46
CA SER A 297 -20.19 -22.25 -6.83
C SER A 297 -19.18 -22.74 -7.87
N THR A 298 -17.90 -22.76 -7.60
CA THR A 298 -16.86 -23.30 -8.49
C THR A 298 -16.27 -24.58 -7.95
N GLN A 299 -16.19 -25.63 -8.77
CA GLN A 299 -15.55 -26.91 -8.43
C GLN A 299 -14.11 -26.66 -7.98
N GLY A 300 -13.85 -26.77 -6.65
CA GLY A 300 -12.52 -26.58 -6.05
C GLY A 300 -12.38 -25.38 -5.12
N SER A 301 -13.40 -24.53 -4.96
CA SER A 301 -13.37 -23.43 -3.99
C SER A 301 -13.61 -23.96 -2.56
N LEU A 302 -12.86 -23.38 -1.61
CA LEU A 302 -12.91 -23.72 -0.19
C LEU A 302 -14.32 -23.43 0.37
N ASP A 303 -14.99 -24.43 0.95
CA ASP A 303 -16.34 -24.33 1.55
C ASP A 303 -16.35 -23.52 2.88
N THR A 304 -15.73 -22.35 2.86
CA THR A 304 -15.70 -21.40 4.00
C THR A 304 -17.12 -21.02 4.42
N ALA A 305 -18.00 -20.90 3.43
CA ALA A 305 -19.41 -20.60 3.60
C ALA A 305 -20.10 -21.60 4.55
N ASN A 306 -19.84 -22.89 4.40
CA ASN A 306 -20.52 -23.91 5.18
C ASN A 306 -20.11 -23.92 6.67
N ILE A 307 -18.97 -23.33 7.03
CA ILE A 307 -18.48 -23.26 8.40
C ILE A 307 -18.97 -21.99 9.10
N LEU A 308 -18.86 -20.82 8.44
CA LEU A 308 -19.25 -19.52 9.01
C LEU A 308 -20.77 -19.28 8.98
N LYS A 309 -21.44 -19.71 7.92
CA LYS A 309 -22.87 -19.53 7.71
C LYS A 309 -23.76 -20.02 8.89
N PRO A 310 -23.52 -21.22 9.49
CA PRO A 310 -24.27 -21.66 10.66
C PRO A 310 -24.03 -20.77 11.88
N ALA A 311 -22.80 -20.30 12.11
CA ALA A 311 -22.47 -19.44 13.25
C ALA A 311 -23.11 -18.04 13.11
N LEU A 312 -23.06 -17.46 11.92
CA LEU A 312 -23.73 -16.21 11.57
C LEU A 312 -25.26 -16.37 11.66
N ALA A 313 -25.79 -17.46 11.12
CA ALA A 313 -27.23 -17.74 11.13
C ALA A 313 -27.78 -17.96 12.54
N ARG A 314 -27.02 -18.54 13.47
CA ARG A 314 -27.42 -18.70 14.89
C ARG A 314 -27.25 -17.45 15.73
N GLY A 315 -26.53 -16.44 15.22
CA GLY A 315 -26.24 -15.21 15.96
C GLY A 315 -25.23 -15.41 17.10
N GLU A 316 -24.37 -16.40 16.95
CA GLU A 316 -23.28 -16.70 17.89
C GLU A 316 -22.16 -15.66 17.80
N LEU A 317 -22.06 -14.98 16.66
CA LEU A 317 -21.07 -13.95 16.36
C LEU A 317 -21.75 -12.62 16.12
N GLN A 318 -21.16 -11.55 16.62
CA GLN A 318 -21.54 -10.19 16.28
C GLN A 318 -20.59 -9.69 15.17
N THR A 319 -21.16 -9.44 14.00
CA THR A 319 -20.36 -9.22 12.78
C THR A 319 -20.81 -7.95 12.05
N ILE A 320 -19.86 -7.17 11.57
CA ILE A 320 -20.06 -6.10 10.59
C ILE A 320 -19.51 -6.63 9.26
N GLY A 321 -20.35 -6.70 8.22
CA GLY A 321 -19.92 -7.06 6.88
C GLY A 321 -19.78 -5.82 6.00
N ALA A 322 -18.91 -5.88 5.00
CA ALA A 322 -18.85 -4.90 3.93
C ALA A 322 -18.88 -5.62 2.56
N THR A 323 -19.59 -5.07 1.59
CA THR A 323 -19.71 -5.64 0.24
C THR A 323 -20.21 -4.58 -0.75
N THR A 324 -20.20 -4.89 -2.04
CA THR A 324 -20.85 -4.07 -3.08
C THR A 324 -22.35 -4.39 -3.19
N LEU A 325 -23.10 -3.56 -3.92
CA LEU A 325 -24.54 -3.77 -4.09
C LEU A 325 -24.84 -5.02 -4.92
N ASP A 326 -24.05 -5.26 -5.96
CA ASP A 326 -24.24 -6.40 -6.86
C ASP A 326 -23.94 -7.73 -6.15
N GLU A 327 -22.83 -7.81 -5.45
CA GLU A 327 -22.44 -8.98 -4.65
C GLU A 327 -23.41 -9.24 -3.49
N TYR A 328 -23.96 -8.16 -2.89
CA TYR A 328 -25.00 -8.29 -1.88
C TYR A 328 -26.24 -9.00 -2.45
N ARG A 329 -26.72 -8.56 -3.61
CA ARG A 329 -27.91 -9.15 -4.27
C ARG A 329 -27.67 -10.60 -4.68
N GLU A 330 -26.51 -10.87 -5.26
CA GLU A 330 -26.20 -12.20 -5.79
C GLU A 330 -26.02 -13.23 -4.68
N ILE A 331 -25.35 -12.86 -3.57
CA ILE A 331 -24.86 -13.81 -2.58
C ILE A 331 -25.65 -13.75 -1.27
N ILE A 332 -25.89 -12.57 -0.72
CA ILE A 332 -26.51 -12.44 0.61
C ILE A 332 -28.04 -12.42 0.52
N GLU A 333 -28.61 -11.67 -0.43
CA GLU A 333 -30.05 -11.55 -0.60
C GLU A 333 -30.67 -12.84 -1.16
N SER A 334 -29.93 -13.61 -1.94
CA SER A 334 -30.33 -14.93 -2.45
C SER A 334 -30.44 -15.98 -1.33
N ASP A 335 -29.76 -15.77 -0.20
CA ASP A 335 -29.77 -16.67 0.95
C ASP A 335 -30.68 -16.14 2.09
N SER A 336 -31.87 -16.71 2.19
CA SER A 336 -32.88 -16.30 3.18
C SER A 336 -32.41 -16.44 4.66
N ALA A 337 -31.42 -17.29 4.95
CA ALA A 337 -30.91 -17.47 6.30
C ALA A 337 -29.98 -16.30 6.70
N LEU A 338 -29.18 -15.82 5.76
CA LEU A 338 -28.28 -14.67 5.96
C LEU A 338 -29.05 -13.34 5.91
N GLU A 339 -29.96 -13.16 4.93
CA GLU A 339 -30.77 -11.96 4.81
C GLU A 339 -31.54 -11.62 6.10
N ARG A 340 -32.04 -12.65 6.81
CA ARG A 340 -32.75 -12.46 8.10
C ARG A 340 -31.82 -12.04 9.24
N ARG A 341 -30.52 -12.14 9.09
CA ARG A 341 -29.53 -11.84 10.16
C ARG A 341 -28.80 -10.52 9.95
N PHE A 342 -28.61 -10.15 8.70
CA PHE A 342 -27.99 -8.89 8.36
C PHE A 342 -28.99 -7.75 8.19
N GLN A 343 -28.59 -6.55 8.59
CA GLN A 343 -29.34 -5.32 8.36
C GLN A 343 -28.53 -4.41 7.42
N LYS A 344 -29.14 -4.04 6.31
CA LYS A 344 -28.54 -3.18 5.29
C LYS A 344 -28.24 -1.78 5.85
N VAL A 345 -27.06 -1.28 5.57
CA VAL A 345 -26.63 0.11 5.72
C VAL A 345 -26.03 0.52 4.37
N VAL A 346 -26.73 1.36 3.63
CA VAL A 346 -26.26 1.85 2.32
C VAL A 346 -25.23 2.95 2.57
N VAL A 347 -24.09 2.87 1.93
CA VAL A 347 -23.00 3.84 2.00
C VAL A 347 -22.87 4.49 0.64
N GLU A 348 -23.31 5.74 0.56
CA GLU A 348 -23.23 6.52 -0.67
C GLU A 348 -21.85 7.19 -0.82
N PRO A 349 -21.41 7.49 -2.06
CA PRO A 349 -20.23 8.30 -2.29
C PRO A 349 -20.36 9.67 -1.59
N THR A 350 -19.26 10.20 -1.07
CA THR A 350 -19.26 11.53 -0.45
C THR A 350 -19.41 12.62 -1.50
N THR A 351 -20.03 13.73 -1.10
CA THR A 351 -20.08 14.93 -1.96
C THR A 351 -18.71 15.60 -2.06
N ALA A 352 -18.54 16.48 -3.05
CA ALA A 352 -17.30 17.24 -3.21
C ALA A 352 -16.94 18.06 -1.94
N GLU A 353 -17.96 18.67 -1.29
CA GLU A 353 -17.75 19.44 -0.06
C GLU A 353 -17.33 18.54 1.12
N GLN A 354 -17.99 17.39 1.29
CA GLN A 354 -17.62 16.41 2.30
C GLN A 354 -16.21 15.85 2.05
N THR A 355 -15.89 15.56 0.79
CA THR A 355 -14.56 15.07 0.40
C THR A 355 -13.48 16.10 0.73
N LEU A 356 -13.72 17.39 0.45
CA LEU A 356 -12.78 18.46 0.82
C LEU A 356 -12.56 18.54 2.33
N ALA A 357 -13.63 18.38 3.13
CA ALA A 357 -13.51 18.33 4.58
C ALA A 357 -12.71 17.11 5.04
N ILE A 358 -12.89 15.95 4.43
CA ILE A 358 -12.10 14.74 4.69
C ILE A 358 -10.64 15.00 4.36
N LEU A 359 -10.31 15.50 3.15
CA LEU A 359 -8.94 15.78 2.75
C LEU A 359 -8.23 16.74 3.71
N ARG A 360 -8.90 17.81 4.17
CA ARG A 360 -8.32 18.74 5.16
C ARG A 360 -7.98 18.07 6.49
N ASN A 361 -8.76 17.08 6.91
CA ASN A 361 -8.52 16.37 8.17
C ASN A 361 -7.40 15.33 8.06
N ILE A 362 -7.27 14.67 6.91
CA ILE A 362 -6.22 13.64 6.71
C ILE A 362 -4.90 14.25 6.21
N ALA A 363 -4.93 15.42 5.57
CA ALA A 363 -3.75 16.08 5.01
C ALA A 363 -2.56 16.14 6.00
N PRO A 364 -2.71 16.49 7.30
CA PRO A 364 -1.59 16.53 8.24
C PRO A 364 -0.86 15.19 8.39
N HIS A 365 -1.55 14.05 8.26
CA HIS A 365 -0.95 12.73 8.34
C HIS A 365 -0.09 12.44 7.09
N TYR A 366 -0.60 12.79 5.90
CA TYR A 366 0.13 12.68 4.64
C TYR A 366 1.31 13.66 4.57
N GLU A 367 1.13 14.89 5.11
CA GLU A 367 2.22 15.88 5.25
C GLU A 367 3.37 15.34 6.09
N GLN A 368 3.06 14.72 7.20
CA GLN A 368 4.06 14.10 8.07
C GLN A 368 4.76 12.91 7.40
N HIS A 369 4.00 12.09 6.67
CA HIS A 369 4.52 10.91 5.98
C HIS A 369 5.45 11.29 4.82
N HIS A 370 5.00 12.18 3.93
CA HIS A 370 5.75 12.59 2.75
C HIS A 370 6.71 13.76 3.00
N LYS A 371 6.68 14.38 4.21
CA LYS A 371 7.47 15.58 4.55
C LYS A 371 7.24 16.74 3.57
N VAL A 372 5.99 16.98 3.23
CA VAL A 372 5.51 18.01 2.32
C VAL A 372 4.41 18.82 3.00
N ARG A 373 3.92 19.88 2.38
CA ARG A 373 2.80 20.70 2.85
C ARG A 373 1.80 20.91 1.73
N TYR A 374 0.53 20.58 1.98
CA TYR A 374 -0.54 20.82 1.01
C TYR A 374 -1.12 22.24 1.18
N THR A 375 -1.19 22.99 0.08
CA THR A 375 -1.92 24.25 0.08
C THR A 375 -3.43 23.99 0.01
N ASP A 376 -4.26 24.91 0.55
CA ASP A 376 -5.72 24.77 0.44
C ASP A 376 -6.20 24.77 -1.03
N GLY A 377 -5.47 25.47 -1.90
CA GLY A 377 -5.67 25.42 -3.35
C GLY A 377 -5.46 24.04 -3.93
N ALA A 378 -4.39 23.32 -3.51
CA ALA A 378 -4.12 21.96 -3.93
C ALA A 378 -5.22 20.99 -3.49
N LEU A 379 -5.71 21.09 -2.23
CA LEU A 379 -6.79 20.25 -1.73
C LEU A 379 -8.09 20.46 -2.52
N ARG A 380 -8.44 21.72 -2.84
CA ARG A 380 -9.59 22.02 -3.70
C ARG A 380 -9.40 21.48 -5.11
N ALA A 381 -8.19 21.63 -5.66
CA ALA A 381 -7.86 21.08 -6.97
C ALA A 381 -7.96 19.56 -7.00
N CYS A 382 -7.52 18.84 -5.95
CA CYS A 382 -7.72 17.39 -5.83
C CYS A 382 -9.18 17.02 -6.01
N VAL A 383 -10.10 17.68 -5.31
CA VAL A 383 -11.53 17.37 -5.41
C VAL A 383 -12.08 17.74 -6.78
N ALA A 384 -11.89 18.97 -7.23
CA ALA A 384 -12.49 19.47 -8.48
C ALA A 384 -11.97 18.73 -9.72
N LEU A 385 -10.66 18.41 -9.76
CA LEU A 385 -10.09 17.73 -10.91
C LEU A 385 -10.41 16.23 -10.91
N THR A 386 -10.44 15.57 -9.76
CA THR A 386 -10.83 14.17 -9.68
C THR A 386 -12.31 13.96 -9.97
N GLU A 387 -13.18 14.88 -9.57
CA GLU A 387 -14.60 14.86 -9.94
C GLU A 387 -14.77 14.91 -11.45
N ARG A 388 -14.03 15.80 -12.10
CA ARG A 388 -14.14 16.04 -13.54
C ARG A 388 -13.45 15.00 -14.41
N TYR A 389 -12.29 14.49 -13.98
CA TYR A 389 -11.40 13.72 -14.84
C TYR A 389 -11.30 12.22 -14.49
N ILE A 390 -11.64 11.83 -13.25
CA ILE A 390 -11.66 10.44 -12.81
C ILE A 390 -13.11 10.01 -12.56
N THR A 391 -13.72 9.39 -13.57
CA THR A 391 -15.14 9.03 -13.56
C THR A 391 -15.40 7.55 -13.24
N ASP A 392 -14.36 6.74 -13.26
CA ASP A 392 -14.42 5.28 -13.01
C ASP A 392 -14.30 4.91 -11.54
N ARG A 393 -14.06 5.88 -10.65
CA ARG A 393 -13.91 5.71 -9.20
C ARG A 393 -14.78 6.68 -8.42
N PHE A 394 -15.05 6.36 -7.17
CA PHE A 394 -15.93 7.13 -6.31
C PHE A 394 -15.15 7.95 -5.27
N PHE A 395 -15.76 9.01 -4.78
CA PHE A 395 -15.30 9.75 -3.63
C PHE A 395 -15.53 8.97 -2.32
N PRO A 396 -14.61 9.12 -1.30
CA PRO A 396 -13.45 10.02 -1.27
C PRO A 396 -12.17 9.42 -1.86
N ASP A 397 -12.12 8.12 -2.13
CA ASP A 397 -10.93 7.33 -2.46
C ASP A 397 -10.11 7.94 -3.61
N LYS A 398 -10.76 8.26 -4.74
CA LYS A 398 -10.08 8.88 -5.89
C LYS A 398 -9.38 10.20 -5.58
N ALA A 399 -9.87 10.97 -4.61
CA ALA A 399 -9.25 12.22 -4.21
C ALA A 399 -8.10 11.99 -3.23
N ILE A 400 -8.21 10.97 -2.38
CA ILE A 400 -7.14 10.53 -1.47
C ILE A 400 -5.97 9.96 -2.27
N ASP A 401 -6.23 9.13 -3.29
CA ASP A 401 -5.20 8.59 -4.18
C ASP A 401 -4.38 9.72 -4.85
N VAL A 402 -5.05 10.76 -5.35
CA VAL A 402 -4.36 11.91 -5.96
C VAL A 402 -3.57 12.71 -4.94
N LEU A 403 -4.08 12.85 -3.72
CA LEU A 403 -3.37 13.51 -2.62
C LEU A 403 -2.07 12.76 -2.30
N ASP A 404 -2.15 11.44 -2.14
CA ASP A 404 -1.02 10.57 -1.80
C ASP A 404 0.04 10.56 -2.91
N GLU A 405 -0.38 10.39 -4.17
CA GLU A 405 0.50 10.41 -5.34
C GLU A 405 1.21 11.77 -5.49
N ALA A 406 0.51 12.88 -5.25
CA ALA A 406 1.10 14.21 -5.29
C ALA A 406 2.15 14.39 -4.18
N GLY A 407 1.85 13.90 -2.97
CA GLY A 407 2.78 13.90 -1.84
C GLY A 407 4.06 13.15 -2.16
N SER A 408 3.91 11.92 -2.63
CA SER A 408 5.03 11.05 -3.03
C SER A 408 5.88 11.69 -4.13
N ARG A 409 5.26 12.23 -5.18
CA ARG A 409 5.95 12.83 -6.33
C ARG A 409 6.76 14.07 -5.95
N VAL A 410 6.15 14.98 -5.18
CA VAL A 410 6.84 16.20 -4.73
C VAL A 410 7.95 15.85 -3.75
N HIS A 411 7.73 14.89 -2.85
CA HIS A 411 8.77 14.37 -1.98
C HIS A 411 9.97 13.83 -2.76
N LEU A 412 9.75 12.95 -3.74
CA LEU A 412 10.83 12.41 -4.58
C LEU A 412 11.58 13.50 -5.34
N ARG A 413 10.88 14.53 -5.83
CA ARG A 413 11.49 15.67 -6.51
C ARG A 413 12.34 16.51 -5.56
N SER A 414 11.89 16.75 -4.34
CA SER A 414 12.60 17.51 -3.32
C SER A 414 13.71 16.72 -2.63
N ALA A 415 13.58 15.39 -2.56
CA ALA A 415 14.55 14.48 -1.95
C ALA A 415 15.74 14.15 -2.88
N CYS A 416 15.78 14.67 -4.11
CA CYS A 416 16.95 14.53 -4.96
C CYS A 416 18.17 15.21 -4.33
N GLU A 417 19.28 14.48 -4.21
CA GLU A 417 20.53 15.05 -3.72
C GLU A 417 20.98 16.23 -4.56
N PRO A 418 21.38 17.37 -3.94
CA PRO A 418 21.88 18.53 -4.67
C PRO A 418 23.08 18.19 -5.55
N ASP A 419 23.14 18.79 -6.74
CA ASP A 419 24.26 18.58 -7.67
C ASP A 419 25.64 18.92 -7.04
N GLU A 420 25.66 19.78 -6.03
CA GLU A 420 26.86 20.12 -5.26
C GLU A 420 27.43 18.91 -4.52
N LEU A 421 26.58 18.10 -3.86
CA LEU A 421 26.98 16.87 -3.21
C LEU A 421 27.56 15.86 -4.20
N ARG A 422 26.90 15.66 -5.35
CA ARG A 422 27.39 14.78 -6.41
C ARG A 422 28.76 15.22 -6.95
N ARG A 423 28.97 16.53 -7.13
CA ARG A 423 30.26 17.08 -7.55
C ARG A 423 31.36 16.84 -6.52
N MET A 424 31.05 17.02 -5.23
CA MET A 424 31.99 16.74 -4.14
C MET A 424 32.32 15.24 -4.04
N GLU A 425 31.35 14.34 -4.23
CA GLU A 425 31.59 12.90 -4.25
C GLU A 425 32.47 12.47 -5.44
N THR A 426 32.26 13.07 -6.61
CA THR A 426 33.12 12.86 -7.76
C THR A 426 34.54 13.32 -7.47
N ALA A 427 34.70 14.50 -6.86
CA ALA A 427 36.00 15.04 -6.45
C ALA A 427 36.73 14.13 -5.43
N VAL A 428 36.01 13.52 -4.50
CA VAL A 428 36.58 12.50 -3.57
C VAL A 428 37.11 11.31 -4.37
N GLY A 429 36.38 10.83 -5.37
CA GLY A 429 36.83 9.74 -6.25
C GLY A 429 38.14 10.07 -6.99
N ASP A 430 38.28 11.30 -7.48
CA ASP A 430 39.49 11.76 -8.18
C ASP A 430 40.70 11.87 -7.22
N VAL A 431 40.47 12.45 -6.03
CA VAL A 431 41.52 12.53 -5.00
C VAL A 431 41.97 11.15 -4.50
N GLN A 432 41.03 10.19 -4.41
CA GLN A 432 41.38 8.80 -4.08
C GLN A 432 42.22 8.12 -5.15
N ARG A 433 41.96 8.44 -6.41
CA ARG A 433 42.77 7.95 -7.56
C ARG A 433 44.16 8.52 -7.50
N GLU A 434 44.29 9.86 -7.33
CA GLU A 434 45.56 10.56 -7.16
C GLU A 434 46.37 9.98 -5.97
N ARG A 435 45.73 9.72 -4.85
CA ARG A 435 46.37 9.08 -3.68
C ARG A 435 46.92 7.69 -4.02
N ARG A 436 46.15 6.85 -4.72
CA ARG A 436 46.58 5.50 -5.12
C ARG A 436 47.78 5.55 -6.08
N GLU A 437 47.75 6.46 -7.02
CA GLU A 437 48.86 6.67 -7.97
C GLU A 437 50.12 7.17 -7.25
N ALA A 438 49.97 8.11 -6.33
CA ALA A 438 51.10 8.62 -5.51
C ALA A 438 51.72 7.53 -4.62
N VAL A 439 50.91 6.64 -4.04
CA VAL A 439 51.41 5.48 -3.28
C VAL A 439 52.14 4.51 -4.19
N GLY A 440 51.60 4.21 -5.40
CA GLY A 440 52.25 3.34 -6.36
C GLY A 440 53.61 3.91 -6.85
N ALA A 441 53.73 5.23 -6.93
CA ALA A 441 54.95 5.94 -7.28
C ALA A 441 55.90 6.19 -6.10
N MET A 442 55.59 5.65 -4.89
CA MET A 442 56.31 5.88 -3.61
C MET A 442 56.46 7.36 -3.22
N ALA A 443 55.59 8.23 -3.73
CA ALA A 443 55.59 9.68 -3.42
C ALA A 443 54.70 9.95 -2.16
N TYR A 444 55.21 9.60 -1.01
CA TYR A 444 54.45 9.61 0.27
C TYR A 444 53.97 11.00 0.67
N ASP A 445 54.69 12.06 0.37
CA ASP A 445 54.26 13.44 0.66
C ASP A 445 53.00 13.83 -0.14
N LYS A 446 52.97 13.42 -1.42
CA LYS A 446 51.79 13.62 -2.29
C LYS A 446 50.61 12.77 -1.78
N ALA A 447 50.86 11.54 -1.40
CA ALA A 447 49.84 10.66 -0.86
C ALA A 447 49.25 11.20 0.45
N ALA A 448 50.08 11.76 1.34
CA ALA A 448 49.65 12.40 2.58
C ALA A 448 48.79 13.64 2.32
N SER A 449 49.23 14.51 1.39
CA SER A 449 48.45 15.71 1.00
C SER A 449 47.11 15.36 0.34
N ALA A 450 47.07 14.34 -0.49
CA ALA A 450 45.82 13.81 -1.08
C ALA A 450 44.89 13.24 0.02
N ARG A 451 45.45 12.55 1.04
CA ARG A 451 44.68 12.04 2.18
C ARG A 451 44.03 13.15 2.99
N MET A 452 44.79 14.24 3.25
CA MET A 452 44.24 15.41 3.96
C MET A 452 43.09 16.06 3.17
N ARG A 453 43.23 16.18 1.85
CA ARG A 453 42.15 16.70 0.98
C ARG A 453 40.93 15.77 0.95
N GLU A 454 41.15 14.46 0.95
CA GLU A 454 40.07 13.47 1.04
C GLU A 454 39.25 13.63 2.32
N ILE A 455 39.95 13.76 3.46
CA ILE A 455 39.31 13.94 4.78
C ILE A 455 38.51 15.25 4.82
N ALA A 456 39.09 16.34 4.34
CA ALA A 456 38.44 17.65 4.31
C ALA A 456 37.17 17.64 3.42
N LEU A 457 37.24 16.98 2.24
CA LEU A 457 36.09 16.84 1.35
C LEU A 457 34.99 15.99 1.96
N ARG A 458 35.33 14.90 2.64
CA ARG A 458 34.34 14.05 3.32
C ARG A 458 33.65 14.80 4.47
N SER A 459 34.41 15.52 5.29
CA SER A 459 33.81 16.36 6.35
C SER A 459 32.83 17.37 5.77
N LYS A 460 33.20 18.02 4.65
CA LYS A 460 32.32 18.97 3.98
C LYS A 460 31.06 18.31 3.39
N ILE A 461 31.19 17.10 2.81
CA ILE A 461 30.05 16.31 2.34
C ILE A 461 29.10 15.99 3.49
N ASP A 462 29.63 15.55 4.64
CA ASP A 462 28.81 15.19 5.80
C ASP A 462 28.10 16.42 6.38
N GLU A 463 28.78 17.58 6.45
CA GLU A 463 28.19 18.85 6.84
C GLU A 463 27.04 19.26 5.88
N THR A 464 27.34 19.34 4.58
CA THR A 464 26.36 19.74 3.55
C THR A 464 25.18 18.76 3.51
N ARG A 465 25.43 17.45 3.66
CA ARG A 465 24.38 16.43 3.72
C ARG A 465 23.50 16.58 4.97
N SER A 466 24.09 16.92 6.10
CA SER A 466 23.35 17.14 7.34
C SER A 466 22.52 18.43 7.29
N GLU A 467 23.04 19.50 6.69
CA GLU A 467 22.32 20.75 6.43
C GLU A 467 21.14 20.54 5.46
N TRP A 468 21.39 19.82 4.37
CA TRP A 468 20.33 19.47 3.41
C TRP A 468 19.21 18.63 4.05
N ARG A 469 19.55 17.58 4.83
CA ARG A 469 18.54 16.80 5.56
C ARG A 469 17.75 17.66 6.55
N ARG A 470 18.41 18.55 7.26
CA ARG A 470 17.77 19.49 8.19
C ARG A 470 16.88 20.48 7.44
N SER A 471 17.29 20.95 6.26
CA SER A 471 16.46 21.85 5.43
C SER A 471 15.18 21.16 4.94
N LEU A 472 15.24 19.87 4.59
CA LEU A 472 14.05 19.09 4.21
C LEU A 472 13.06 18.93 5.39
N GLU A 473 13.56 18.86 6.62
CA GLU A 473 12.69 18.79 7.81
C GLU A 473 12.13 20.15 8.22
N THR A 474 12.90 21.24 8.01
CA THR A 474 12.51 22.59 8.46
C THR A 474 11.64 23.30 7.44
N ASN A 475 11.87 23.07 6.12
CA ASN A 475 11.15 23.68 5.02
C ASN A 475 10.59 22.58 4.10
N PRO A 476 9.46 21.95 4.46
CA PRO A 476 8.82 20.98 3.60
C PRO A 476 8.39 21.63 2.28
N ALA A 477 8.54 20.91 1.17
CA ALA A 477 8.10 21.37 -0.14
C ALA A 477 6.58 21.57 -0.14
N GLU A 478 6.13 22.70 -0.68
CA GLU A 478 4.69 22.99 -0.82
C GLU A 478 4.15 22.34 -2.09
N ILE A 479 2.99 21.67 -1.93
CA ILE A 479 2.23 21.11 -3.04
C ILE A 479 1.22 22.14 -3.50
N THR A 480 1.30 22.48 -4.77
CA THR A 480 0.46 23.49 -5.42
C THR A 480 -0.63 22.84 -6.29
N GLU A 481 -1.56 23.66 -6.80
CA GLU A 481 -2.54 23.19 -7.79
C GLU A 481 -1.87 22.62 -9.05
N GLU A 482 -0.69 23.11 -9.41
CA GLU A 482 0.03 22.68 -10.59
C GLU A 482 0.56 21.25 -10.45
N ASP A 483 1.06 20.91 -9.26
CA ASP A 483 1.50 19.55 -8.93
C ASP A 483 0.32 18.56 -9.02
N ILE A 484 -0.87 18.96 -8.54
CA ILE A 484 -2.08 18.14 -8.66
C ILE A 484 -2.48 17.95 -10.13
N ARG A 485 -2.39 18.98 -10.95
CA ARG A 485 -2.68 18.90 -12.39
C ARG A 485 -1.73 17.93 -13.10
N GLU A 486 -0.44 17.97 -12.74
CA GLU A 486 0.54 17.02 -13.26
C GLU A 486 0.20 15.57 -12.90
N VAL A 487 -0.22 15.32 -11.64
CA VAL A 487 -0.64 13.99 -11.19
C VAL A 487 -1.85 13.51 -11.98
N ILE A 488 -2.89 14.34 -12.10
CA ILE A 488 -4.08 14.01 -12.91
C ILE A 488 -3.68 13.70 -14.36
N THR A 489 -2.73 14.44 -14.91
CA THR A 489 -2.21 14.20 -16.27
C THR A 489 -1.59 12.82 -16.39
N VAL A 490 -0.79 12.41 -15.42
CA VAL A 490 -0.14 11.09 -15.43
C VAL A 490 -1.17 9.98 -15.26
N MET A 491 -2.11 10.14 -14.32
CA MET A 491 -3.14 9.12 -14.03
C MET A 491 -4.14 8.94 -15.18
N THR A 492 -4.54 10.05 -15.83
CA THR A 492 -5.58 10.02 -16.87
C THR A 492 -5.05 10.01 -18.29
N GLY A 493 -3.76 10.33 -18.48
CA GLY A 493 -3.15 10.52 -19.79
C GLY A 493 -3.59 11.82 -20.51
N ILE A 494 -4.31 12.73 -19.82
CA ILE A 494 -4.76 14.00 -20.39
C ILE A 494 -3.62 15.01 -20.21
N PRO A 495 -3.11 15.68 -21.29
CA PRO A 495 -2.02 16.63 -21.15
C PRO A 495 -2.31 17.77 -20.16
N ALA A 496 -1.34 18.15 -19.32
CA ALA A 496 -1.47 19.15 -18.26
C ALA A 496 -1.97 20.51 -18.80
N GLU A 497 -1.52 20.89 -20.00
CA GLU A 497 -1.95 22.11 -20.67
C GLU A 497 -3.47 22.17 -20.96
N ARG A 498 -4.15 21.02 -20.90
CA ARG A 498 -5.60 20.88 -21.13
C ARG A 498 -6.41 20.89 -19.84
N VAL A 499 -5.73 20.73 -18.72
CA VAL A 499 -6.31 20.82 -17.37
C VAL A 499 -6.32 22.28 -16.85
N THR A 500 -5.67 23.20 -17.56
CA THR A 500 -5.59 24.65 -17.23
C THR A 500 -6.62 25.51 -17.97
N ASP A 501 -6.96 26.66 -17.39
CA ASP A 501 -7.84 27.68 -18.01
C ASP A 501 -7.28 28.29 -19.34
N GLY A 502 -6.06 27.93 -19.71
CA GLY A 502 -5.45 28.24 -21.03
C GLY A 502 -6.16 27.59 -22.23
N GLU A 503 -7.08 26.66 -21.98
CA GLU A 503 -7.89 25.97 -23.01
C GLU A 503 -8.71 26.97 -23.85
N THR A 504 -9.16 28.06 -23.25
CA THR A 504 -9.95 29.08 -23.94
C THR A 504 -9.18 29.79 -25.06
N GLY A 505 -7.88 30.00 -24.88
CA GLY A 505 -7.01 30.58 -25.92
C GLY A 505 -6.79 29.62 -27.10
N ARG A 506 -6.55 28.36 -26.82
CA ARG A 506 -6.36 27.32 -27.86
C ARG A 506 -7.66 27.05 -28.61
N LEU A 507 -8.81 27.00 -27.96
CA LEU A 507 -10.10 26.77 -28.61
C LEU A 507 -10.46 27.88 -29.61
N ARG A 508 -9.87 29.09 -29.50
CA ARG A 508 -10.02 30.16 -30.51
C ARG A 508 -9.33 29.77 -31.82
N THR A 509 -8.19 29.10 -31.77
CA THR A 509 -7.41 28.70 -32.96
C THR A 509 -7.86 27.36 -33.57
N LEU A 510 -8.84 26.64 -32.93
CA LEU A 510 -9.35 25.36 -33.43
C LEU A 510 -9.86 25.43 -34.87
N CYS A 511 -10.65 26.47 -35.18
CA CYS A 511 -11.23 26.66 -36.50
C CYS A 511 -10.15 26.86 -37.57
N ASP A 512 -9.14 27.69 -37.30
CA ASP A 512 -8.04 27.97 -38.23
C ASP A 512 -7.17 26.74 -38.47
N HIS A 513 -6.90 25.97 -37.38
CA HIS A 513 -6.13 24.75 -37.48
C HIS A 513 -6.84 23.69 -38.34
N LEU A 514 -8.13 23.46 -38.07
CA LEU A 514 -8.91 22.47 -38.84
C LEU A 514 -9.08 22.91 -40.30
N SER A 515 -9.33 24.21 -40.57
CA SER A 515 -9.43 24.77 -41.92
C SER A 515 -8.13 24.62 -42.73
N GLY A 516 -6.98 24.71 -42.05
CA GLY A 516 -5.66 24.48 -42.70
C GLY A 516 -5.40 23.02 -43.07
N ARG A 517 -6.06 22.05 -42.41
CA ARG A 517 -5.88 20.62 -42.64
C ARG A 517 -6.98 20.00 -43.52
N VAL A 518 -8.21 20.49 -43.38
CA VAL A 518 -9.37 19.99 -44.12
C VAL A 518 -9.86 21.10 -45.07
N VAL A 519 -9.38 21.07 -46.28
CA VAL A 519 -9.68 22.06 -47.30
C VAL A 519 -11.07 21.79 -47.91
N GLY A 520 -11.88 22.83 -48.10
CA GLY A 520 -13.17 22.76 -48.79
C GLY A 520 -14.38 22.35 -47.96
N GLN A 521 -14.24 22.26 -46.61
CA GLN A 521 -15.34 21.91 -45.69
C GLN A 521 -15.54 22.96 -44.59
N GLN A 522 -15.53 24.24 -44.92
CA GLN A 522 -15.48 25.37 -44.00
C GLN A 522 -16.69 25.42 -43.05
N ASP A 523 -17.91 25.21 -43.61
CA ASP A 523 -19.14 25.21 -42.82
C ASP A 523 -19.16 24.08 -41.75
N ALA A 524 -18.64 22.90 -42.10
CA ALA A 524 -18.56 21.77 -41.16
C ALA A 524 -17.54 22.08 -40.04
N VAL A 525 -16.38 22.61 -40.39
CA VAL A 525 -15.32 22.99 -39.44
C VAL A 525 -15.81 24.09 -38.48
N GLU A 526 -16.52 25.11 -38.99
CA GLU A 526 -17.08 26.16 -38.15
C GLU A 526 -18.14 25.64 -37.18
N LYS A 527 -19.07 24.79 -37.64
CA LYS A 527 -20.11 24.19 -36.79
C LYS A 527 -19.52 23.36 -35.65
N ILE A 528 -18.54 22.50 -35.97
CA ILE A 528 -17.84 21.68 -34.98
C ILE A 528 -17.11 22.57 -33.98
N SER A 529 -16.31 23.53 -34.45
CA SER A 529 -15.53 24.43 -33.62
C SER A 529 -16.42 25.28 -32.70
N ARG A 530 -17.58 25.73 -33.20
CA ARG A 530 -18.57 26.49 -32.41
C ARG A 530 -19.20 25.62 -31.32
N THR A 531 -19.56 24.37 -31.62
CA THR A 531 -20.20 23.46 -30.67
C THR A 531 -19.22 23.07 -29.57
N ILE A 532 -17.97 22.75 -29.93
CA ILE A 532 -16.93 22.41 -28.95
C ILE A 532 -16.64 23.61 -28.04
N ARG A 533 -16.48 24.81 -28.60
CA ARG A 533 -16.29 26.04 -27.81
C ARG A 533 -17.44 26.30 -26.83
N ARG A 534 -18.69 26.16 -27.29
CA ARG A 534 -19.88 26.33 -26.45
C ARG A 534 -19.93 25.31 -25.31
N SER A 535 -19.61 24.06 -25.60
CA SER A 535 -19.57 22.99 -24.59
C SER A 535 -18.50 23.25 -23.53
N ARG A 536 -17.31 23.69 -23.94
CA ARG A 536 -16.20 23.97 -23.03
C ARG A 536 -16.37 25.28 -22.24
N ALA A 537 -17.18 26.19 -22.72
CA ALA A 537 -17.58 27.41 -22.00
C ALA A 537 -18.65 27.16 -20.91
N GLY A 538 -19.00 25.90 -20.62
CA GLY A 538 -20.02 25.56 -19.63
C GLY A 538 -21.46 25.78 -20.09
N LEU A 539 -21.70 26.08 -21.37
CA LEU A 539 -23.02 26.33 -21.93
C LEU A 539 -23.68 25.08 -22.54
N LYS A 540 -23.23 23.87 -22.11
CA LYS A 540 -23.84 22.59 -22.48
C LYS A 540 -24.76 22.08 -21.38
N ASP A 541 -25.66 21.18 -21.73
CA ASP A 541 -26.36 20.34 -20.77
C ASP A 541 -25.37 19.39 -20.10
N GLU A 542 -25.34 19.38 -18.77
CA GLU A 542 -24.37 18.58 -17.98
C GLU A 542 -24.49 17.07 -18.22
N HIS A 543 -25.67 16.63 -18.65
CA HIS A 543 -25.96 15.22 -18.90
C HIS A 543 -25.62 14.75 -20.31
N ARG A 544 -25.24 15.61 -21.25
CA ARG A 544 -25.02 15.25 -22.65
C ARG A 544 -23.54 15.19 -23.01
N PRO A 545 -23.17 14.44 -24.08
CA PRO A 545 -21.82 14.49 -24.66
C PRO A 545 -21.38 15.91 -25.04
N ILE A 546 -20.07 16.12 -25.23
CA ILE A 546 -19.50 17.41 -25.68
C ILE A 546 -20.17 17.88 -26.97
N GLY A 547 -20.42 16.95 -27.90
CA GLY A 547 -21.11 17.18 -29.14
C GLY A 547 -21.44 15.88 -29.85
N VAL A 548 -22.60 15.85 -30.53
CA VAL A 548 -23.03 14.75 -31.38
C VAL A 548 -23.18 15.31 -32.80
N PHE A 549 -22.46 14.74 -33.74
CA PHE A 549 -22.40 15.20 -35.12
C PHE A 549 -22.74 14.07 -36.10
N LEU A 550 -23.58 14.37 -37.06
CA LEU A 550 -23.85 13.49 -38.22
C LEU A 550 -23.25 14.15 -39.46
N PHE A 551 -22.26 13.49 -40.06
CA PHE A 551 -21.61 13.95 -41.29
C PHE A 551 -22.28 13.30 -42.51
N VAL A 552 -23.07 14.05 -43.20
CA VAL A 552 -23.80 13.61 -44.39
C VAL A 552 -23.08 14.10 -45.65
N GLY A 553 -22.84 13.19 -46.59
CA GLY A 553 -22.24 13.53 -47.89
C GLY A 553 -21.72 12.29 -48.63
N PRO A 554 -21.37 12.40 -49.91
CA PRO A 554 -20.82 11.30 -50.69
C PRO A 554 -19.50 10.76 -50.17
N THR A 555 -19.07 9.62 -50.65
CA THR A 555 -17.75 9.06 -50.30
C THR A 555 -16.59 9.95 -50.79
N GLY A 556 -15.51 9.99 -50.06
CA GLY A 556 -14.30 10.74 -50.46
C GLY A 556 -14.26 12.24 -50.12
N VAL A 557 -15.34 12.84 -49.57
CA VAL A 557 -15.40 14.28 -49.26
C VAL A 557 -14.68 14.68 -47.95
N GLY A 558 -14.02 13.74 -47.26
CA GLY A 558 -13.21 14.03 -46.08
C GLY A 558 -13.89 13.87 -44.72
N LYS A 559 -15.05 13.20 -44.61
CA LYS A 559 -15.80 12.97 -43.36
C LYS A 559 -14.91 12.34 -42.26
N THR A 560 -14.30 11.19 -42.56
CA THR A 560 -13.43 10.47 -41.65
C THR A 560 -12.12 11.23 -41.35
N LEU A 561 -11.62 11.99 -42.34
CA LEU A 561 -10.45 12.86 -42.14
C LEU A 561 -10.71 13.95 -41.11
N LEU A 562 -11.86 14.63 -41.22
CA LEU A 562 -12.25 15.67 -40.28
C LEU A 562 -12.39 15.11 -38.85
N ALA A 563 -12.99 13.93 -38.68
CA ALA A 563 -13.07 13.26 -37.38
C ALA A 563 -11.67 12.96 -36.79
N LYS A 564 -10.74 12.50 -37.61
CA LYS A 564 -9.33 12.24 -37.20
C LYS A 564 -8.62 13.53 -36.81
N GLU A 565 -8.75 14.61 -37.57
CA GLU A 565 -8.09 15.88 -37.26
C GLU A 565 -8.68 16.56 -36.00
N VAL A 566 -10.01 16.44 -35.77
CA VAL A 566 -10.65 16.86 -34.52
C VAL A 566 -10.09 16.07 -33.32
N SER A 567 -9.94 14.76 -33.48
CA SER A 567 -9.38 13.90 -32.45
C SER A 567 -7.92 14.24 -32.12
N LYS A 568 -7.08 14.43 -33.14
CA LYS A 568 -5.68 14.80 -32.97
C LYS A 568 -5.50 16.13 -32.26
N TRP A 569 -6.35 17.08 -32.58
CA TRP A 569 -6.26 18.42 -31.98
C TRP A 569 -6.77 18.45 -30.54
N LEU A 570 -7.87 17.76 -30.24
CA LEU A 570 -8.47 17.72 -28.90
C LEU A 570 -7.81 16.72 -27.96
N PHE A 571 -7.41 15.57 -28.50
CA PHE A 571 -6.86 14.45 -27.76
C PHE A 571 -5.58 13.97 -28.46
N ASP A 572 -4.68 13.32 -27.84
CA ASP A 572 -3.40 12.96 -28.44
C ASP A 572 -3.57 11.98 -29.62
N GLU A 573 -2.61 12.00 -30.56
CA GLU A 573 -2.66 11.28 -31.84
C GLU A 573 -2.87 9.76 -31.68
N ARG A 574 -2.41 9.18 -30.56
CA ARG A 574 -2.49 7.74 -30.30
C ARG A 574 -3.68 7.27 -29.45
N MET A 575 -4.33 8.16 -28.71
CA MET A 575 -5.27 7.78 -27.65
C MET A 575 -6.70 8.34 -27.87
N GLY A 576 -6.87 9.33 -28.71
CA GLY A 576 -8.10 10.12 -28.77
C GLY A 576 -9.22 9.61 -29.67
N LEU A 577 -8.97 8.65 -30.58
CA LEU A 577 -9.99 8.18 -31.52
C LEU A 577 -10.40 6.74 -31.25
N ILE A 578 -11.67 6.52 -30.99
CA ILE A 578 -12.32 5.21 -30.94
C ILE A 578 -13.14 5.09 -32.24
N ARG A 579 -12.70 4.25 -33.15
CA ARG A 579 -13.41 4.00 -34.43
C ARG A 579 -14.15 2.68 -34.35
N ILE A 580 -15.43 2.71 -34.69
CA ILE A 580 -16.30 1.55 -34.76
C ILE A 580 -16.89 1.52 -36.15
N ASP A 581 -16.65 0.45 -36.89
CA ASP A 581 -17.19 0.21 -38.23
C ASP A 581 -18.58 -0.44 -38.09
N MET A 582 -19.62 0.27 -38.49
CA MET A 582 -20.98 -0.18 -38.33
C MET A 582 -21.37 -1.30 -39.28
N SER A 583 -20.57 -1.58 -40.31
CA SER A 583 -20.75 -2.75 -41.18
C SER A 583 -20.65 -4.07 -40.39
N GLU A 584 -19.87 -4.12 -39.34
CA GLU A 584 -19.76 -5.29 -38.45
C GLU A 584 -20.99 -5.50 -37.57
N TYR A 585 -21.87 -4.49 -37.45
CA TYR A 585 -23.05 -4.48 -36.59
C TYR A 585 -24.37 -4.45 -37.38
N SER A 586 -24.34 -5.01 -38.55
CA SER A 586 -25.53 -5.13 -39.45
C SER A 586 -26.55 -6.17 -38.96
N GLU A 587 -26.16 -7.09 -38.11
CA GLU A 587 -27.00 -8.14 -37.58
C GLU A 587 -27.34 -7.92 -36.09
N LYS A 588 -28.57 -8.32 -35.69
CA LYS A 588 -29.08 -8.11 -34.34
C LYS A 588 -28.17 -8.69 -33.24
N HIS A 589 -27.59 -9.86 -33.43
CA HIS A 589 -26.75 -10.50 -32.42
C HIS A 589 -25.41 -9.79 -32.21
N ASN A 590 -24.94 -9.02 -33.19
CA ASN A 590 -23.71 -8.25 -33.06
C ASN A 590 -23.87 -6.98 -32.19
N VAL A 591 -25.10 -6.51 -31.95
CA VAL A 591 -25.38 -5.37 -31.05
C VAL A 591 -24.89 -5.68 -29.64
N ALA A 592 -25.04 -6.93 -29.17
CA ALA A 592 -24.53 -7.36 -27.89
C ALA A 592 -22.97 -7.23 -27.75
N ARG A 593 -22.24 -7.33 -28.86
CA ARG A 593 -20.78 -7.09 -28.85
C ARG A 593 -20.41 -5.62 -28.62
N LEU A 594 -21.31 -4.69 -28.96
CA LEU A 594 -21.09 -3.26 -28.79
C LEU A 594 -21.18 -2.84 -27.32
N ILE A 595 -22.20 -3.35 -26.59
CA ILE A 595 -22.53 -2.96 -25.22
C ILE A 595 -22.24 -4.05 -24.16
N GLY A 596 -21.94 -5.29 -24.60
CA GLY A 596 -21.80 -6.47 -23.74
C GLY A 596 -23.01 -7.39 -23.78
N SER A 597 -22.79 -8.69 -23.58
CA SER A 597 -23.85 -9.70 -23.56
C SER A 597 -24.61 -9.67 -22.24
N PRO A 598 -25.95 -9.74 -22.25
CA PRO A 598 -26.73 -9.82 -21.02
C PRO A 598 -26.52 -11.15 -20.30
N PRO A 599 -26.89 -11.25 -18.99
CA PRO A 599 -26.76 -12.47 -18.21
C PRO A 599 -27.39 -13.68 -18.89
N GLY A 600 -26.69 -14.81 -18.93
CA GLY A 600 -27.14 -16.06 -19.51
C GLY A 600 -26.78 -16.29 -20.99
N TYR A 601 -26.13 -15.34 -21.65
CA TYR A 601 -25.62 -15.51 -23.01
C TYR A 601 -24.11 -15.76 -23.04
N VAL A 602 -23.64 -16.42 -24.10
CA VAL A 602 -22.19 -16.66 -24.31
C VAL A 602 -21.47 -15.33 -24.44
N GLY A 603 -20.37 -15.13 -23.66
CA GLY A 603 -19.67 -13.86 -23.61
C GLY A 603 -20.15 -12.92 -22.49
N TYR A 604 -21.00 -13.38 -21.57
CA TYR A 604 -21.29 -12.65 -20.33
C TYR A 604 -20.01 -12.48 -19.51
N GLY A 605 -19.74 -11.25 -19.10
CA GLY A 605 -18.50 -10.88 -18.40
C GLY A 605 -17.41 -10.31 -19.32
N GLU A 606 -17.50 -10.51 -20.64
CA GLU A 606 -16.72 -9.72 -21.59
C GLU A 606 -17.43 -8.39 -21.83
N GLY A 607 -16.82 -7.28 -21.41
CA GLY A 607 -17.38 -5.94 -21.61
C GLY A 607 -17.60 -5.63 -23.10
N GLY A 608 -18.57 -4.77 -23.43
CA GLY A 608 -18.81 -4.37 -24.81
C GLY A 608 -17.65 -3.59 -25.42
N GLN A 609 -17.43 -3.73 -26.71
CA GLN A 609 -16.30 -3.06 -27.39
C GLN A 609 -16.36 -1.53 -27.26
N LEU A 610 -17.54 -0.93 -27.38
CA LEU A 610 -17.73 0.52 -27.21
C LEU A 610 -17.59 0.92 -25.74
N THR A 611 -18.30 0.24 -24.86
CA THR A 611 -18.34 0.57 -23.44
C THR A 611 -16.98 0.43 -22.78
N GLU A 612 -16.24 -0.66 -23.06
CA GLU A 612 -14.88 -0.84 -22.55
C GLU A 612 -13.87 0.14 -23.15
N ALA A 613 -13.98 0.46 -24.44
CA ALA A 613 -13.09 1.42 -25.07
C ALA A 613 -13.25 2.83 -24.47
N VAL A 614 -14.50 3.27 -24.21
CA VAL A 614 -14.77 4.58 -23.62
C VAL A 614 -14.46 4.58 -22.12
N ARG A 615 -14.72 3.49 -21.39
CA ARG A 615 -14.32 3.37 -19.98
C ARG A 615 -12.82 3.55 -19.79
N ARG A 616 -12.02 2.96 -20.69
CA ARG A 616 -10.55 3.13 -20.67
C ARG A 616 -10.09 4.50 -21.17
N ARG A 617 -10.89 5.17 -22.00
CA ARG A 617 -10.57 6.46 -22.63
C ARG A 617 -11.79 7.39 -22.57
N PRO A 618 -12.16 7.92 -21.40
CA PRO A 618 -13.35 8.75 -21.24
C PRO A 618 -13.28 10.06 -22.02
N TYR A 619 -12.07 10.51 -22.36
CA TYR A 619 -11.81 11.69 -23.19
C TYR A 619 -11.41 11.25 -24.60
N SER A 620 -12.40 11.06 -25.48
CA SER A 620 -12.17 10.56 -26.83
C SER A 620 -13.18 11.07 -27.83
N VAL A 621 -12.83 10.95 -29.11
CA VAL A 621 -13.78 11.06 -30.22
C VAL A 621 -14.24 9.67 -30.58
N VAL A 622 -15.52 9.40 -30.46
CA VAL A 622 -16.13 8.14 -30.89
C VAL A 622 -16.65 8.34 -32.32
N LEU A 623 -16.06 7.62 -33.26
CA LEU A 623 -16.44 7.64 -34.67
C LEU A 623 -17.22 6.36 -35.04
N PHE A 624 -18.50 6.50 -35.31
CA PHE A 624 -19.32 5.47 -35.92
C PHE A 624 -19.22 5.64 -37.44
N ASP A 625 -18.46 4.78 -38.09
CA ASP A 625 -18.25 4.84 -39.54
C ASP A 625 -19.30 4.00 -40.25
N GLU A 626 -19.84 4.50 -41.37
CA GLU A 626 -20.90 3.86 -42.16
C GLU A 626 -22.16 3.53 -41.35
N ILE A 627 -22.69 4.50 -40.60
CA ILE A 627 -23.81 4.33 -39.66
C ILE A 627 -25.08 3.78 -40.33
N GLU A 628 -25.26 4.01 -41.62
CA GLU A 628 -26.39 3.51 -42.44
C GLU A 628 -26.40 1.98 -42.58
N LYS A 629 -25.27 1.31 -42.32
CA LYS A 629 -25.18 -0.15 -42.36
C LYS A 629 -25.58 -0.82 -41.05
N ALA A 630 -25.71 -0.04 -39.98
CA ALA A 630 -26.04 -0.55 -38.66
C ALA A 630 -27.46 -1.12 -38.59
N HIS A 631 -27.63 -2.16 -37.76
CA HIS A 631 -28.96 -2.68 -37.45
C HIS A 631 -29.80 -1.63 -36.70
N PRO A 632 -31.12 -1.51 -36.92
CA PRO A 632 -31.98 -0.53 -36.26
C PRO A 632 -31.90 -0.53 -34.72
N GLU A 633 -31.66 -1.66 -34.07
CA GLU A 633 -31.48 -1.75 -32.63
C GLU A 633 -30.24 -0.98 -32.10
N VAL A 634 -29.21 -0.80 -32.93
CA VAL A 634 -28.05 0.05 -32.57
C VAL A 634 -28.50 1.48 -32.30
N PHE A 635 -29.38 2.02 -33.17
CA PHE A 635 -29.89 3.38 -32.99
C PHE A 635 -30.68 3.54 -31.69
N ASN A 636 -31.50 2.56 -31.30
CA ASN A 636 -32.24 2.59 -30.05
C ASN A 636 -31.29 2.62 -28.84
N THR A 637 -30.20 1.87 -28.90
CA THR A 637 -29.17 1.88 -27.88
C THR A 637 -28.45 3.22 -27.82
N LEU A 638 -28.11 3.82 -28.98
CA LEU A 638 -27.42 5.10 -29.06
C LEU A 638 -28.29 6.29 -28.62
N LEU A 639 -29.63 6.18 -28.63
CA LEU A 639 -30.51 7.24 -28.12
C LEU A 639 -30.23 7.57 -26.66
N GLN A 640 -30.05 6.55 -25.83
CA GLN A 640 -29.69 6.75 -24.41
C GLN A 640 -28.39 7.54 -24.28
N LEU A 641 -27.40 7.20 -25.09
CA LEU A 641 -26.11 7.88 -25.11
C LEU A 641 -26.20 9.36 -25.52
N PHE A 642 -27.08 9.67 -26.50
CA PHE A 642 -27.24 11.04 -27.02
C PHE A 642 -27.99 11.96 -26.06
N ASP A 643 -28.96 11.43 -25.32
CA ASP A 643 -29.82 12.20 -24.43
C ASP A 643 -29.31 12.24 -22.99
N GLU A 644 -28.84 11.10 -22.48
CA GLU A 644 -28.43 10.97 -21.07
C GLU A 644 -26.90 10.95 -20.89
N GLY A 645 -26.13 10.94 -22.01
CA GLY A 645 -24.66 10.94 -21.97
C GLY A 645 -24.03 9.73 -21.26
N HIS A 646 -24.78 8.67 -21.08
CA HIS A 646 -24.29 7.41 -20.55
C HIS A 646 -24.87 6.22 -21.30
N LEU A 647 -24.23 5.07 -21.18
CA LEU A 647 -24.68 3.81 -21.75
C LEU A 647 -24.54 2.73 -20.68
N THR A 648 -25.59 1.93 -20.50
CA THR A 648 -25.53 0.79 -19.58
C THR A 648 -24.99 -0.42 -20.33
N ASP A 649 -23.92 -1.01 -19.82
CA ASP A 649 -23.32 -2.22 -20.39
C ASP A 649 -24.17 -3.48 -20.08
N GLY A 650 -23.80 -4.61 -20.70
CA GLY A 650 -24.48 -5.89 -20.48
C GLY A 650 -24.38 -6.42 -19.03
N SER A 651 -23.48 -5.87 -18.21
CA SER A 651 -23.33 -6.18 -16.78
C SER A 651 -24.16 -5.24 -15.89
N GLY A 652 -24.90 -4.29 -16.46
CA GLY A 652 -25.67 -3.28 -15.70
C GLY A 652 -24.84 -2.06 -15.25
N ARG A 653 -23.58 -1.94 -15.63
CA ARG A 653 -22.71 -0.80 -15.28
C ARG A 653 -22.98 0.37 -16.20
N LYS A 654 -23.06 1.57 -15.64
CA LYS A 654 -23.18 2.82 -16.40
C LYS A 654 -21.79 3.31 -16.83
N VAL A 655 -21.61 3.48 -18.14
CA VAL A 655 -20.39 4.04 -18.73
C VAL A 655 -20.67 5.47 -19.17
N ASP A 656 -19.82 6.41 -18.74
CA ASP A 656 -19.99 7.84 -18.93
C ASP A 656 -19.40 8.30 -20.28
N PHE A 657 -20.24 8.95 -21.10
CA PHE A 657 -19.88 9.53 -22.39
C PHE A 657 -19.94 11.06 -22.40
N ARG A 658 -20.18 11.71 -21.27
CA ARG A 658 -20.32 13.18 -21.18
C ARG A 658 -19.07 13.93 -21.64
N ASN A 659 -17.91 13.29 -21.57
CA ASN A 659 -16.62 13.84 -21.98
C ASN A 659 -16.20 13.39 -23.40
N THR A 660 -17.07 12.73 -24.12
CA THR A 660 -16.78 12.27 -25.51
C THR A 660 -17.38 13.21 -26.55
N ILE A 661 -16.81 13.18 -27.75
CA ILE A 661 -17.40 13.76 -28.96
C ILE A 661 -17.82 12.60 -29.85
N ILE A 662 -19.06 12.60 -30.26
CA ILE A 662 -19.63 11.53 -31.07
C ILE A 662 -19.77 12.03 -32.51
N ILE A 663 -19.20 11.29 -33.44
CA ILE A 663 -19.25 11.57 -34.88
C ILE A 663 -19.77 10.33 -35.58
N MET A 664 -20.82 10.50 -36.36
CA MET A 664 -21.39 9.48 -37.24
C MET A 664 -21.15 9.85 -38.69
N THR A 665 -20.69 8.91 -39.54
CA THR A 665 -20.42 9.18 -40.94
C THR A 665 -21.22 8.25 -41.84
#